data_c4a2179756477ab2fdf7cf7addba9858
#
_entry.id   c4a2179756477ab2fdf7cf7addba9858
#
_cell.length_a   1.000
_cell.length_b   1.000
_cell.length_c   1.000
_cell.angle_alpha   90.00
_cell.angle_beta   90.00
_cell.angle_gamma   90.00
#
_symmetry.space_group_name_H-M   'P 1'
#
loop_
_entity.id
_entity.type
_entity.pdbx_description
1 polymer ?
#
loop_
_entity_poly.entity_id
_entity_poly.type
_entity_poly.pdbx_seq_one_letter_code
_entity_poly.pdbx_strand_id
1 'polypeptide(L)'
;MLNPSSPITQPSSSASEGTPFLTKEWLEPRLVVATLVLIAMSFVAENQQWAPRLILLINIASYLAGGWFGLRGAIHALVEERVVDVDLLMILAALGAAVIGEWHEGAILLFLFSLSNVLQDYAIGRSRKAIQSLMKLYPEEATLKRGDQFVTIKASEIQPNDLLLLKPGERVPVDALVIAGQSSLDESSITGESIPVDKTVGATVFAGTLNGHGSLELQAIGTAQETVLARVIQMVENAQDSKAPTQRFLEAFERRYAVAIIGFIALFIAIPPLFGVPFTDNFYRAMVLMTVASPCALVISTPASFISAIAAGARNGVLFKGGAHLELFADIKAMTFDKTGTLTIGKPQVTDLIPLGAETNTSALLGLVASVESHSEHPLARAVVRYAQAHGVNMAEVTGFRAVVGRGVEAQVDGQTITIGSAKLFTPPPPSEVQQHVSMLESAGKTVMLIQQADRFIGLIALADQLRPESKAVIASLKQQGVLTVMLTGDNERVANAIGKEVGIDRIHADLLPSDKAQIIEQLQREVGSVAMIGDGVNDAPALAVANIGIAMGVAGSDVALETADIVLMGDRLPLIDYAFQLSRKARRVVWQNITFSLAVIGVLVVSVFAINLPLPFGVFGHEGSTVIVVLNGLFALLILPEIARRRRERTLA
;
A
#
# COMPACT_ATOMS: atom_id res chain seq x y z
N MET A 1 -1.18 13.25 -34.99
CA MET A 1 0.24 12.97 -35.32
C MET A 1 1.08 13.60 -34.22
N LEU A 2 1.34 12.87 -33.16
CA LEU A 2 2.28 13.23 -32.08
C LEU A 2 3.30 12.10 -31.99
N ASN A 3 4.54 12.46 -32.09
CA ASN A 3 5.71 11.64 -32.25
C ASN A 3 6.06 10.91 -30.92
N PRO A 4 6.12 9.57 -30.84
CA PRO A 4 6.52 8.86 -29.63
C PRO A 4 8.00 8.48 -29.73
N SER A 5 8.90 9.40 -29.36
CA SER A 5 10.29 9.04 -29.08
C SER A 5 11.00 10.15 -28.30
N SER A 6 10.68 10.26 -27.03
CA SER A 6 11.57 10.87 -26.06
C SER A 6 12.12 9.74 -25.20
N PRO A 7 13.44 9.51 -25.11
CA PRO A 7 14.01 8.52 -24.21
C PRO A 7 13.73 9.00 -22.78
N ILE A 8 13.14 8.11 -21.99
CA ILE A 8 13.02 8.25 -20.53
C ILE A 8 14.45 8.42 -20.00
N THR A 9 14.77 9.64 -19.61
CA THR A 9 15.99 9.93 -18.87
C THR A 9 15.93 9.14 -17.57
N GLN A 10 16.75 8.11 -17.47
CA GLN A 10 17.06 7.45 -16.20
C GLN A 10 17.41 8.54 -15.19
N PRO A 11 16.88 8.51 -13.96
CA PRO A 11 17.41 9.33 -12.90
C PRO A 11 18.87 8.92 -12.75
N SER A 12 19.76 9.84 -13.08
CA SER A 12 21.19 9.67 -12.92
C SER A 12 21.46 9.38 -11.45
N SER A 13 21.71 8.12 -11.12
CA SER A 13 22.39 7.73 -9.90
C SER A 13 23.86 8.14 -10.01
N SER A 14 24.11 9.42 -10.15
CA SER A 14 25.37 10.02 -9.76
C SER A 14 25.33 10.27 -8.25
N ALA A 15 25.19 9.22 -7.45
CA ALA A 15 25.82 9.20 -6.16
C ALA A 15 27.30 9.39 -6.43
N SER A 16 27.77 10.65 -6.38
CA SER A 16 29.19 10.92 -6.23
C SER A 16 29.66 9.99 -5.11
N GLU A 17 30.60 9.10 -5.40
CA GLU A 17 31.42 8.42 -4.41
C GLU A 17 32.24 9.48 -3.66
N GLY A 18 31.53 10.34 -2.90
CA GLY A 18 32.10 11.16 -1.87
C GLY A 18 32.54 10.21 -0.76
N THR A 19 33.76 10.38 -0.28
CA THR A 19 34.31 9.65 0.85
C THR A 19 33.22 9.49 1.93
N PRO A 20 32.97 8.30 2.50
CA PRO A 20 31.89 8.02 3.43
C PRO A 20 31.87 8.92 4.67
N PHE A 21 32.95 9.67 4.90
CA PHE A 21 33.16 10.61 6.01
C PHE A 21 32.54 12.00 5.81
N LEU A 22 31.93 12.33 4.65
CA LEU A 22 31.35 13.65 4.34
C LEU A 22 29.85 13.62 4.07
N THR A 23 29.18 12.48 4.31
CA THR A 23 27.73 12.40 4.18
C THR A 23 27.04 13.13 5.33
N LYS A 24 25.89 13.75 5.06
CA LYS A 24 25.04 14.42 6.08
C LYS A 24 24.82 13.49 7.28
N GLU A 25 24.43 12.24 7.02
CA GLU A 25 24.12 11.23 8.04
C GLU A 25 25.30 10.94 8.99
N TRP A 26 26.53 11.06 8.51
CA TRP A 26 27.73 10.83 9.32
C TRP A 26 28.20 12.09 10.06
N LEU A 27 28.12 13.26 9.43
CA LEU A 27 28.69 14.50 9.94
C LEU A 27 27.77 15.21 10.93
N GLU A 28 26.45 15.25 10.65
CA GLU A 28 25.48 16.02 11.44
C GLU A 28 25.41 15.58 12.92
N PRO A 29 25.33 14.29 13.28
CA PRO A 29 25.34 13.88 14.70
C PRO A 29 26.64 14.27 15.43
N ARG A 30 27.76 14.30 14.73
CA ARG A 30 29.06 14.70 15.31
C ARG A 30 29.12 16.20 15.56
N LEU A 31 28.56 16.99 14.65
CA LEU A 31 28.48 18.44 14.83
C LEU A 31 27.53 18.80 15.98
N VAL A 32 26.45 18.04 16.19
CA VAL A 32 25.57 18.21 17.37
C VAL A 32 26.36 17.98 18.66
N VAL A 33 27.14 16.91 18.74
CA VAL A 33 27.99 16.63 19.91
C VAL A 33 29.06 17.74 20.09
N ALA A 34 29.69 18.17 18.99
CA ALA A 34 30.67 19.26 19.02
C ALA A 34 30.05 20.57 19.51
N THR A 35 28.84 20.89 19.07
CA THR A 35 28.09 22.08 19.53
C THR A 35 27.85 22.01 21.04
N LEU A 36 27.41 20.88 21.57
CA LEU A 36 27.21 20.72 23.01
C LEU A 36 28.50 20.91 23.81
N VAL A 37 29.62 20.33 23.33
CA VAL A 37 30.94 20.49 23.98
C VAL A 37 31.38 21.95 23.93
N LEU A 38 31.19 22.64 22.80
CA LEU A 38 31.56 24.05 22.66
C LEU A 38 30.71 24.96 23.56
N ILE A 39 29.40 24.69 23.71
CA ILE A 39 28.53 25.39 24.66
C ILE A 39 29.05 25.21 26.09
N ALA A 40 29.34 23.97 26.49
CA ALA A 40 29.89 23.68 27.82
C ALA A 40 31.24 24.38 28.06
N MET A 41 32.13 24.37 27.04
CA MET A 41 33.41 25.07 27.10
C MET A 41 33.22 26.59 27.22
N SER A 42 32.28 27.20 26.49
CA SER A 42 32.00 28.63 26.58
C SER A 42 31.53 28.99 27.98
N PHE A 43 30.64 28.19 28.57
CA PHE A 43 30.14 28.39 29.93
C PHE A 43 31.26 28.30 30.99
N VAL A 44 32.16 27.32 30.86
CA VAL A 44 33.35 27.20 31.73
C VAL A 44 34.32 28.33 31.51
N ALA A 45 34.56 28.76 30.28
CA ALA A 45 35.45 29.86 29.96
C ALA A 45 34.96 31.21 30.55
N GLU A 46 33.66 31.47 30.51
CA GLU A 46 33.08 32.66 31.19
C GLU A 46 33.24 32.58 32.70
N ASN A 47 32.91 31.45 33.31
CA ASN A 47 33.02 31.27 34.76
C ASN A 47 34.47 31.41 35.26
N GLN A 48 35.44 30.96 34.43
CA GLN A 48 36.87 31.08 34.71
C GLN A 48 37.49 32.42 34.21
N GLN A 49 36.67 33.36 33.71
CA GLN A 49 37.08 34.66 33.21
C GLN A 49 38.21 34.62 32.15
N TRP A 50 38.08 33.70 31.18
CA TRP A 50 39.04 33.62 30.07
C TRP A 50 39.01 34.91 29.22
N ALA A 51 40.02 35.09 28.36
CA ALA A 51 40.09 36.25 27.50
C ALA A 51 38.80 36.40 26.66
N PRO A 52 38.13 37.58 26.63
CA PRO A 52 36.86 37.77 25.89
C PRO A 52 36.92 37.35 24.42
N ARG A 53 38.05 37.52 23.77
CA ARG A 53 38.25 37.07 22.37
C ARG A 53 38.18 35.57 22.22
N LEU A 54 38.66 34.80 23.20
CA LEU A 54 38.62 33.35 23.17
C LEU A 54 37.16 32.82 23.38
N ILE A 55 36.43 33.42 24.28
CA ILE A 55 35.02 33.13 24.52
C ILE A 55 34.22 33.40 23.22
N LEU A 56 34.45 34.55 22.57
CA LEU A 56 33.81 34.89 21.32
C LEU A 56 34.12 33.83 20.20
N LEU A 57 35.38 33.40 20.10
CA LEU A 57 35.75 32.36 19.12
C LEU A 57 35.05 31.01 19.39
N ILE A 58 34.93 30.62 20.67
CA ILE A 58 34.22 29.39 21.05
C ILE A 58 32.74 29.51 20.68
N ASN A 59 32.10 30.66 20.95
CA ASN A 59 30.71 30.92 20.60
C ASN A 59 30.50 30.89 19.08
N ILE A 60 31.36 31.53 18.28
CA ILE A 60 31.30 31.45 16.81
C ILE A 60 31.46 30.04 16.33
N ALA A 61 32.39 29.27 16.89
CA ALA A 61 32.57 27.84 16.52
C ALA A 61 31.32 27.02 16.86
N SER A 62 30.64 27.28 17.98
CA SER A 62 29.39 26.64 18.37
C SER A 62 28.25 26.93 17.37
N TYR A 63 28.13 28.21 16.94
CA TYR A 63 27.14 28.60 15.93
C TYR A 63 27.40 27.95 14.56
N LEU A 64 28.67 27.88 14.14
CA LEU A 64 29.05 27.23 12.90
C LEU A 64 28.77 25.74 12.95
N ALA A 65 29.11 25.06 14.05
CA ALA A 65 28.85 23.64 14.22
C ALA A 65 27.34 23.33 14.29
N GLY A 66 26.58 24.05 15.12
CA GLY A 66 25.15 23.80 15.30
C GLY A 66 24.27 24.30 14.16
N GLY A 67 24.70 25.40 13.49
CA GLY A 67 23.91 26.03 12.41
C GLY A 67 24.26 25.54 10.99
N TRP A 68 25.32 24.75 10.78
CA TRP A 68 25.84 24.43 9.47
C TRP A 68 24.79 23.83 8.50
N PHE A 69 24.11 22.77 8.92
CA PHE A 69 23.13 22.09 8.07
C PHE A 69 21.85 22.89 7.92
N GLY A 70 21.36 23.54 9.01
CA GLY A 70 20.20 24.42 8.92
C GLY A 70 20.44 25.63 8.01
N LEU A 71 21.60 26.29 8.11
CA LEU A 71 21.96 27.39 7.22
C LEU A 71 22.04 26.96 5.77
N ARG A 72 22.66 25.80 5.49
CA ARG A 72 22.75 25.26 4.15
C ARG A 72 21.38 24.91 3.58
N GLY A 73 20.48 24.31 4.40
CA GLY A 73 19.09 24.02 4.04
C GLY A 73 18.31 25.30 3.72
N ALA A 74 18.38 26.28 4.61
CA ALA A 74 17.70 27.57 4.43
C ALA A 74 18.19 28.33 3.17
N ILE A 75 19.50 28.32 2.89
CA ILE A 75 20.04 28.94 1.67
C ILE A 75 19.55 28.19 0.41
N HIS A 76 19.56 26.86 0.43
CA HIS A 76 19.07 26.05 -0.69
C HIS A 76 17.59 26.34 -0.97
N ALA A 77 16.73 26.29 0.05
CA ALA A 77 15.31 26.59 -0.06
C ALA A 77 15.06 28.00 -0.60
N LEU A 78 15.83 29.00 -0.09
CA LEU A 78 15.66 30.39 -0.49
C LEU A 78 16.14 30.68 -1.92
N VAL A 79 17.28 30.11 -2.33
CA VAL A 79 17.93 30.44 -3.62
C VAL A 79 17.43 29.54 -4.75
N GLU A 80 17.32 28.23 -4.53
CA GLU A 80 16.95 27.28 -5.56
C GLU A 80 15.44 27.09 -5.66
N GLU A 81 14.75 26.94 -4.51
CA GLU A 81 13.31 26.73 -4.48
C GLU A 81 12.50 28.03 -4.38
N ARG A 82 13.16 29.16 -4.04
CA ARG A 82 12.54 30.47 -3.79
C ARG A 82 11.45 30.41 -2.72
N VAL A 83 11.68 29.60 -1.70
CA VAL A 83 10.76 29.39 -0.57
C VAL A 83 11.44 29.85 0.71
N VAL A 84 10.68 30.53 1.55
CA VAL A 84 11.06 30.79 2.93
C VAL A 84 10.58 29.62 3.76
N ASP A 85 11.54 28.88 4.33
CA ASP A 85 11.26 27.72 5.16
C ASP A 85 11.47 27.99 6.65
N VAL A 86 11.22 26.97 7.46
CA VAL A 86 11.31 27.05 8.93
C VAL A 86 12.74 27.14 9.41
N ASP A 87 13.68 26.53 8.68
CA ASP A 87 15.11 26.54 9.01
C ASP A 87 15.64 27.97 9.01
N LEU A 88 15.18 28.80 8.08
CA LEU A 88 15.53 30.21 8.02
C LEU A 88 15.09 30.97 9.28
N LEU A 89 13.89 30.68 9.81
CA LEU A 89 13.39 31.32 11.03
C LEU A 89 14.31 31.00 12.23
N MET A 90 14.74 29.73 12.36
CA MET A 90 15.63 29.30 13.44
C MET A 90 17.00 29.94 13.35
N ILE A 91 17.59 30.01 12.15
CA ILE A 91 18.88 30.67 11.93
C ILE A 91 18.80 32.18 12.23
N LEU A 92 17.73 32.86 11.76
CA LEU A 92 17.53 34.27 12.03
C LEU A 92 17.35 34.57 13.54
N ALA A 93 16.62 33.67 14.24
CA ALA A 93 16.45 33.82 15.70
C ALA A 93 17.79 33.65 16.45
N ALA A 94 18.59 32.66 16.07
CA ALA A 94 19.92 32.48 16.67
C ALA A 94 20.86 33.65 16.39
N LEU A 95 20.91 34.13 15.15
CA LEU A 95 21.71 35.32 14.80
C LEU A 95 21.23 36.57 15.52
N GLY A 96 19.92 36.75 15.67
CA GLY A 96 19.34 37.83 16.44
C GLY A 96 19.75 37.79 17.91
N ALA A 97 19.75 36.62 18.56
CA ALA A 97 20.24 36.42 19.91
C ALA A 97 21.74 36.83 20.03
N ALA A 98 22.56 36.45 19.08
CA ALA A 98 23.98 36.84 19.04
C ALA A 98 24.17 38.39 18.95
N VAL A 99 23.35 39.07 18.14
CA VAL A 99 23.41 40.54 17.96
C VAL A 99 23.17 41.31 19.27
N ILE A 100 22.30 40.80 20.12
CA ILE A 100 22.00 41.42 21.43
C ILE A 100 22.92 40.92 22.56
N GLY A 101 23.87 40.03 22.25
CA GLY A 101 24.86 39.52 23.21
C GLY A 101 24.46 38.18 23.87
N GLU A 102 23.30 37.64 23.58
CA GLU A 102 22.79 36.38 24.15
C GLU A 102 23.30 35.15 23.39
N TRP A 103 24.65 35.05 23.29
CA TRP A 103 25.33 34.00 22.49
C TRP A 103 24.98 32.57 22.95
N HIS A 104 24.88 32.35 24.26
CA HIS A 104 24.58 31.03 24.82
C HIS A 104 23.18 30.57 24.46
N GLU A 105 22.20 31.45 24.53
CA GLU A 105 20.83 31.10 24.22
C GLU A 105 20.64 30.74 22.75
N GLY A 106 21.29 31.51 21.84
CA GLY A 106 21.27 31.20 20.44
C GLY A 106 22.05 29.88 20.09
N ALA A 107 23.15 29.61 20.81
CA ALA A 107 23.86 28.33 20.65
C ALA A 107 23.01 27.14 21.14
N ILE A 108 22.29 27.26 22.26
CA ILE A 108 21.34 26.26 22.77
C ILE A 108 20.21 26.06 21.76
N LEU A 109 19.69 27.12 21.14
CA LEU A 109 18.70 27.02 20.07
C LEU A 109 19.21 26.17 18.92
N LEU A 110 20.40 26.49 18.38
CA LEU A 110 20.98 25.75 17.27
C LEU A 110 21.32 24.29 17.63
N PHE A 111 21.75 24.05 18.87
CA PHE A 111 21.99 22.69 19.38
C PHE A 111 20.70 21.87 19.40
N LEU A 112 19.62 22.38 20.04
CA LEU A 112 18.35 21.67 20.17
C LEU A 112 17.68 21.47 18.80
N PHE A 113 17.74 22.47 17.94
CA PHE A 113 17.25 22.37 16.56
C PHE A 113 17.99 21.29 15.77
N SER A 114 19.34 21.31 15.78
CA SER A 114 20.14 20.30 15.08
C SER A 114 19.96 18.90 15.69
N LEU A 115 19.84 18.78 17.01
CA LEU A 115 19.52 17.52 17.69
C LEU A 115 18.15 16.98 17.28
N SER A 116 17.15 17.87 17.20
CA SER A 116 15.80 17.53 16.74
C SER A 116 15.84 16.94 15.31
N ASN A 117 16.56 17.59 14.40
CA ASN A 117 16.74 17.14 13.02
C ASN A 117 17.40 15.75 12.96
N VAL A 118 18.47 15.51 13.72
CA VAL A 118 19.12 14.19 13.79
C VAL A 118 18.18 13.12 14.30
N LEU A 119 17.40 13.40 15.36
CA LEU A 119 16.43 12.45 15.91
C LEU A 119 15.31 12.12 14.91
N GLN A 120 14.86 13.12 14.15
CA GLN A 120 13.85 12.95 13.10
C GLN A 120 14.38 12.12 11.94
N ASP A 121 15.56 12.45 11.42
CA ASP A 121 16.20 11.70 10.34
C ASP A 121 16.44 10.23 10.75
N TYR A 122 16.89 10.00 11.99
CA TYR A 122 17.02 8.66 12.55
C TYR A 122 15.69 7.91 12.61
N ALA A 123 14.63 8.58 13.09
CA ALA A 123 13.31 8.00 13.24
C ALA A 123 12.67 7.63 11.89
N ILE A 124 12.72 8.55 10.91
CA ILE A 124 12.23 8.33 9.54
C ILE A 124 13.08 7.25 8.85
N GLY A 125 14.39 7.31 8.99
CA GLY A 125 15.33 6.33 8.43
C GLY A 125 15.06 4.91 8.95
N ARG A 126 14.66 4.76 10.23
CA ARG A 126 14.27 3.46 10.79
C ARG A 126 13.00 2.88 10.13
N SER A 127 12.04 3.73 9.79
CA SER A 127 10.85 3.31 9.05
C SER A 127 11.20 2.91 7.60
N ARG A 128 12.09 3.65 6.95
CA ARG A 128 12.61 3.30 5.61
C ARG A 128 13.41 2.00 5.62
N LYS A 129 14.25 1.76 6.64
CA LYS A 129 15.00 0.49 6.77
C LYS A 129 14.09 -0.72 6.90
N ALA A 130 12.91 -0.58 7.49
CA ALA A 130 11.93 -1.66 7.55
C ALA A 130 11.40 -2.04 6.15
N ILE A 131 11.32 -1.10 5.24
CA ILE A 131 10.97 -1.32 3.83
C ILE A 131 12.16 -1.93 3.08
N GLN A 132 13.37 -1.41 3.28
CA GLN A 132 14.59 -1.96 2.68
C GLN A 132 14.88 -3.40 3.12
N SER A 133 14.34 -3.86 4.25
CA SER A 133 14.47 -5.26 4.65
C SER A 133 13.78 -6.22 3.67
N LEU A 134 12.80 -5.76 2.89
CA LEU A 134 12.19 -6.53 1.81
C LEU A 134 13.19 -6.75 0.66
N MET A 135 14.09 -5.80 0.40
CA MET A 135 15.15 -5.94 -0.61
C MET A 135 16.18 -7.02 -0.27
N LYS A 136 16.40 -7.30 1.03
CA LYS A 136 17.29 -8.39 1.49
C LYS A 136 16.75 -9.79 1.23
N LEU A 137 15.51 -9.91 0.77
CA LEU A 137 14.92 -11.19 0.37
C LEU A 137 15.42 -11.65 -1.01
N TYR A 138 16.06 -10.76 -1.76
CA TYR A 138 16.61 -11.06 -3.08
C TYR A 138 17.96 -11.79 -2.93
N PRO A 139 18.12 -13.01 -3.47
CA PRO A 139 19.42 -13.65 -3.52
C PRO A 139 20.31 -12.92 -4.55
N GLU A 140 21.57 -12.71 -4.23
CA GLU A 140 22.55 -12.07 -5.14
C GLU A 140 22.97 -13.03 -6.26
N GLU A 141 22.95 -14.34 -6.02
CA GLU A 141 23.41 -15.40 -6.90
C GLU A 141 22.33 -16.44 -7.16
N ALA A 142 22.45 -17.12 -8.31
CA ALA A 142 21.59 -18.22 -8.72
C ALA A 142 22.41 -19.31 -9.39
N THR A 143 21.94 -20.56 -9.32
CA THR A 143 22.56 -21.71 -10.00
C THR A 143 21.84 -21.95 -11.33
N LEU A 144 22.51 -21.59 -12.44
CA LEU A 144 22.03 -21.78 -13.81
C LEU A 144 22.47 -23.15 -14.36
N LYS A 145 21.57 -23.87 -15.02
CA LYS A 145 21.86 -25.13 -15.73
C LYS A 145 22.19 -24.82 -17.20
N ARG A 146 23.45 -25.03 -17.60
CA ARG A 146 23.89 -24.94 -19.01
C ARG A 146 24.29 -26.33 -19.50
N GLY A 147 23.41 -26.99 -20.25
CA GLY A 147 23.58 -28.38 -20.61
C GLY A 147 23.60 -29.29 -19.37
N ASP A 148 24.70 -30.04 -19.17
CA ASP A 148 24.88 -30.92 -18.00
C ASP A 148 25.68 -30.25 -16.85
N GLN A 149 26.03 -28.97 -16.97
CA GLN A 149 26.82 -28.24 -15.96
C GLN A 149 25.97 -27.21 -15.23
N PHE A 150 26.26 -27.04 -13.93
CA PHE A 150 25.68 -26.00 -13.10
C PHE A 150 26.69 -24.89 -12.89
N VAL A 151 26.31 -23.67 -13.22
CA VAL A 151 27.16 -22.48 -13.11
C VAL A 151 26.48 -21.46 -12.20
N THR A 152 27.19 -20.94 -11.21
CA THR A 152 26.71 -19.83 -10.39
C THR A 152 26.85 -18.53 -11.15
N ILE A 153 25.75 -17.79 -11.28
CA ILE A 153 25.67 -16.48 -11.91
C ILE A 153 25.03 -15.47 -10.97
N LYS A 154 25.17 -14.19 -11.26
CA LYS A 154 24.38 -13.16 -10.53
C LYS A 154 22.90 -13.27 -10.92
N ALA A 155 22.01 -13.12 -9.95
CA ALA A 155 20.57 -13.16 -10.21
C ALA A 155 20.13 -12.09 -11.24
N SER A 156 20.84 -10.96 -11.33
CA SER A 156 20.60 -9.90 -12.33
C SER A 156 20.93 -10.31 -13.77
N GLU A 157 21.66 -11.40 -13.98
CA GLU A 157 22.06 -11.89 -15.30
C GLU A 157 21.10 -12.95 -15.88
N ILE A 158 20.11 -13.39 -15.08
CA ILE A 158 19.09 -14.37 -15.48
C ILE A 158 18.23 -13.78 -16.60
N GLN A 159 18.00 -14.60 -17.64
CA GLN A 159 17.13 -14.27 -18.77
C GLN A 159 15.88 -15.15 -18.77
N PRO A 160 14.78 -14.68 -19.39
CA PRO A 160 13.58 -15.52 -19.58
C PRO A 160 13.92 -16.86 -20.25
N ASN A 161 13.29 -17.93 -19.76
CA ASN A 161 13.53 -19.34 -20.14
C ASN A 161 14.84 -19.96 -19.67
N ASP A 162 15.68 -19.27 -18.90
CA ASP A 162 16.83 -19.90 -18.26
C ASP A 162 16.39 -21.02 -17.31
N LEU A 163 17.16 -22.11 -17.30
CA LEU A 163 16.92 -23.24 -16.41
C LEU A 163 17.75 -23.10 -15.13
N LEU A 164 17.09 -23.08 -13.99
CA LEU A 164 17.71 -22.84 -12.70
C LEU A 164 17.56 -24.06 -11.80
N LEU A 165 18.56 -24.35 -10.98
CA LEU A 165 18.48 -25.33 -9.91
C LEU A 165 18.31 -24.60 -8.57
N LEU A 166 17.23 -24.90 -7.85
CA LEU A 166 16.95 -24.41 -6.53
C LEU A 166 17.14 -25.52 -5.50
N LYS A 167 18.14 -25.38 -4.64
CA LYS A 167 18.46 -26.35 -3.58
C LYS A 167 17.64 -26.08 -2.31
N PRO A 168 17.54 -27.07 -1.40
CA PRO A 168 16.94 -26.87 -0.09
C PRO A 168 17.58 -25.70 0.66
N GLY A 169 16.74 -24.83 1.27
CA GLY A 169 17.17 -23.66 2.03
C GLY A 169 17.60 -22.47 1.18
N GLU A 170 17.61 -22.56 -0.15
CA GLU A 170 17.88 -21.42 -1.04
C GLU A 170 16.62 -20.59 -1.29
N ARG A 171 16.81 -19.32 -1.61
CA ARG A 171 15.72 -18.44 -2.04
C ARG A 171 15.57 -18.47 -3.56
N VAL A 172 14.32 -18.41 -4.01
CA VAL A 172 13.99 -18.32 -5.43
C VAL A 172 14.56 -17.01 -6.00
N PRO A 173 15.40 -17.03 -7.05
CA PRO A 173 16.08 -15.83 -7.55
C PRO A 173 15.19 -14.95 -8.45
N VAL A 174 14.30 -15.55 -9.24
CA VAL A 174 13.36 -14.87 -10.15
C VAL A 174 12.03 -15.61 -10.14
N ASP A 175 10.97 -14.98 -10.61
CA ASP A 175 9.69 -15.66 -10.79
C ASP A 175 9.86 -16.77 -11.85
N ALA A 176 9.45 -17.99 -11.52
CA ALA A 176 9.75 -19.15 -12.34
C ALA A 176 8.64 -20.21 -12.28
N LEU A 177 8.64 -21.09 -13.28
CA LEU A 177 7.79 -22.29 -13.36
C LEU A 177 8.57 -23.51 -12.91
N VAL A 178 8.00 -24.34 -12.06
CA VAL A 178 8.59 -25.63 -11.67
C VAL A 178 8.48 -26.61 -12.85
N ILE A 179 9.62 -27.08 -13.38
CA ILE A 179 9.67 -28.04 -14.50
C ILE A 179 10.00 -29.44 -14.02
N ALA A 180 10.69 -29.58 -12.88
CA ALA A 180 10.96 -30.89 -12.26
C ALA A 180 11.14 -30.75 -10.73
N GLY A 181 10.86 -31.84 -10.00
CA GLY A 181 10.97 -31.88 -8.54
C GLY A 181 9.66 -31.54 -7.83
N GLN A 182 9.73 -31.62 -6.50
CA GLN A 182 8.67 -31.17 -5.59
C GLN A 182 9.28 -30.67 -4.28
N SER A 183 8.71 -29.61 -3.72
CA SER A 183 9.13 -29.06 -2.44
C SER A 183 8.02 -28.21 -1.81
N SER A 184 8.14 -27.89 -0.53
CA SER A 184 7.32 -26.87 0.12
C SER A 184 8.08 -25.54 0.17
N LEU A 185 7.45 -24.43 -0.22
CA LEU A 185 8.04 -23.09 -0.20
C LEU A 185 7.38 -22.24 0.88
N ASP A 186 8.21 -21.56 1.65
CA ASP A 186 7.75 -20.50 2.55
C ASP A 186 7.59 -19.20 1.72
N GLU A 187 6.35 -18.87 1.46
CA GLU A 187 5.94 -17.68 0.70
C GLU A 187 5.57 -16.49 1.62
N SER A 188 5.80 -16.60 2.92
CA SER A 188 5.41 -15.60 3.92
C SER A 188 5.97 -14.20 3.67
N SER A 189 7.12 -14.13 3.02
CA SER A 189 7.76 -12.86 2.63
C SER A 189 7.00 -12.10 1.54
N ILE A 190 6.17 -12.78 0.74
CA ILE A 190 5.39 -12.20 -0.36
C ILE A 190 3.91 -12.23 -0.05
N THR A 191 3.37 -13.40 0.32
CA THR A 191 1.94 -13.57 0.58
C THR A 191 1.52 -13.20 2.00
N GLY A 192 2.48 -13.14 2.94
CA GLY A 192 2.20 -12.97 4.37
C GLY A 192 1.63 -14.23 5.04
N GLU A 193 1.58 -15.38 4.34
CA GLU A 193 1.11 -16.64 4.87
C GLU A 193 2.27 -17.44 5.48
N SER A 194 2.15 -17.80 6.75
CA SER A 194 3.21 -18.53 7.47
C SER A 194 3.21 -20.04 7.21
N ILE A 195 2.22 -20.56 6.49
CA ILE A 195 2.14 -22.00 6.16
C ILE A 195 2.86 -22.23 4.84
N PRO A 196 3.90 -23.08 4.79
CA PRO A 196 4.57 -23.41 3.55
C PRO A 196 3.60 -24.03 2.52
N VAL A 197 3.77 -23.65 1.26
CA VAL A 197 2.92 -24.08 0.14
C VAL A 197 3.65 -25.16 -0.65
N ASP A 198 3.01 -26.32 -0.86
CA ASP A 198 3.58 -27.40 -1.68
C ASP A 198 3.59 -27.00 -3.15
N LYS A 199 4.75 -27.12 -3.78
CA LYS A 199 4.98 -26.84 -5.20
C LYS A 199 5.40 -28.13 -5.93
N THR A 200 4.71 -28.38 -7.02
CA THR A 200 4.93 -29.51 -7.92
C THR A 200 5.13 -29.01 -9.35
N VAL A 201 5.46 -29.88 -10.27
CA VAL A 201 5.62 -29.55 -11.69
C VAL A 201 4.40 -28.79 -12.22
N GLY A 202 4.65 -27.69 -12.92
CA GLY A 202 3.63 -26.77 -13.42
C GLY A 202 3.21 -25.68 -12.44
N ALA A 203 3.71 -25.69 -11.19
CA ALA A 203 3.43 -24.61 -10.22
C ALA A 203 4.37 -23.41 -10.44
N THR A 204 3.83 -22.19 -10.28
CA THR A 204 4.63 -20.97 -10.26
C THR A 204 5.25 -20.75 -8.88
N VAL A 205 6.50 -20.31 -8.86
CA VAL A 205 7.24 -19.89 -7.67
C VAL A 205 7.70 -18.44 -7.81
N PHE A 206 7.70 -17.68 -6.73
CA PHE A 206 7.99 -16.25 -6.74
C PHE A 206 9.36 -15.94 -6.16
N ALA A 207 10.04 -14.94 -6.74
CA ALA A 207 11.33 -14.47 -6.27
C ALA A 207 11.29 -14.08 -4.78
N GLY A 208 12.36 -14.43 -4.03
CA GLY A 208 12.47 -14.13 -2.60
C GLY A 208 11.82 -15.15 -1.66
N THR A 209 10.99 -16.10 -2.16
CA THR A 209 10.44 -17.20 -1.36
C THR A 209 11.53 -18.21 -0.98
N LEU A 210 11.40 -18.84 0.18
CA LEU A 210 12.42 -19.76 0.71
C LEU A 210 12.03 -21.20 0.43
N ASN A 211 12.92 -21.92 -0.25
CA ASN A 211 12.72 -23.34 -0.53
C ASN A 211 12.91 -24.20 0.74
N GLY A 212 12.02 -25.15 0.97
CA GLY A 212 12.07 -26.09 2.07
C GLY A 212 13.08 -27.21 1.86
N HIS A 213 12.61 -28.46 1.82
CA HIS A 213 13.47 -29.64 1.86
C HIS A 213 13.73 -30.31 0.50
N GLY A 214 12.95 -29.97 -0.51
CA GLY A 214 13.10 -30.55 -1.86
C GLY A 214 14.06 -29.74 -2.74
N SER A 215 14.56 -30.37 -3.82
CA SER A 215 15.26 -29.69 -4.90
C SER A 215 14.31 -29.48 -6.07
N LEU A 216 14.32 -28.28 -6.66
CA LEU A 216 13.47 -27.91 -7.78
C LEU A 216 14.31 -27.51 -8.98
N GLU A 217 13.92 -27.98 -10.18
CA GLU A 217 14.37 -27.36 -11.43
C GLU A 217 13.30 -26.35 -11.86
N LEU A 218 13.73 -25.12 -12.13
CA LEU A 218 12.88 -23.99 -12.42
C LEU A 218 13.18 -23.44 -13.81
N GLN A 219 12.15 -22.99 -14.53
CA GLN A 219 12.29 -22.20 -15.73
C GLN A 219 11.92 -20.75 -15.43
N ALA A 220 12.86 -19.83 -15.64
CA ALA A 220 12.64 -18.41 -15.41
C ALA A 220 11.53 -17.86 -16.33
N ILE A 221 10.56 -17.13 -15.76
CA ILE A 221 9.47 -16.48 -16.50
C ILE A 221 9.92 -15.11 -17.02
N GLY A 222 10.71 -14.38 -16.24
CA GLY A 222 11.18 -13.05 -16.55
C GLY A 222 12.57 -12.75 -15.97
N THR A 223 12.98 -11.51 -16.10
CA THR A 223 14.24 -11.01 -15.53
C THR A 223 14.07 -10.69 -14.04
N ALA A 224 15.18 -10.47 -13.33
CA ALA A 224 15.18 -10.09 -11.93
C ALA A 224 14.42 -8.76 -11.66
N GLN A 225 14.37 -7.84 -12.62
CA GLN A 225 13.69 -6.55 -12.50
C GLN A 225 12.18 -6.64 -12.75
N GLU A 226 11.72 -7.68 -13.41
CA GLU A 226 10.30 -7.91 -13.75
C GLU A 226 9.55 -8.78 -12.74
N THR A 227 10.23 -9.22 -11.68
CA THR A 227 9.63 -10.07 -10.64
C THR A 227 8.56 -9.34 -9.85
N VAL A 228 7.60 -10.08 -9.33
CA VAL A 228 6.57 -9.57 -8.40
C VAL A 228 7.22 -8.82 -7.24
N LEU A 229 8.29 -9.36 -6.65
CA LEU A 229 9.02 -8.73 -5.56
C LEU A 229 9.66 -7.39 -5.97
N ALA A 230 10.26 -7.30 -7.16
CA ALA A 230 10.84 -6.05 -7.67
C ALA A 230 9.77 -4.96 -7.84
N ARG A 231 8.62 -5.30 -8.41
CA ARG A 231 7.47 -4.38 -8.55
C ARG A 231 6.91 -3.93 -7.20
N VAL A 232 6.84 -4.82 -6.23
CA VAL A 232 6.43 -4.51 -4.85
C VAL A 232 7.39 -3.48 -4.23
N ILE A 233 8.68 -3.68 -4.36
CA ILE A 233 9.71 -2.75 -3.86
C ILE A 233 9.54 -1.38 -4.54
N GLN A 234 9.46 -1.35 -5.87
CA GLN A 234 9.26 -0.13 -6.63
C GLN A 234 7.97 0.61 -6.25
N MET A 235 6.87 -0.14 -6.04
CA MET A 235 5.61 0.44 -5.59
C MET A 235 5.75 1.11 -4.22
N VAL A 236 6.46 0.48 -3.28
CA VAL A 236 6.67 1.03 -1.93
C VAL A 236 7.63 2.24 -1.97
N GLU A 237 8.64 2.23 -2.84
CA GLU A 237 9.53 3.39 -3.06
C GLU A 237 8.75 4.57 -3.66
N ASN A 238 7.99 4.35 -4.73
CA ASN A 238 7.15 5.38 -5.35
C ASN A 238 6.06 5.90 -4.41
N ALA A 239 5.58 5.06 -3.49
CA ALA A 239 4.57 5.45 -2.50
C ALA A 239 5.06 6.56 -1.57
N GLN A 240 6.37 6.72 -1.37
CA GLN A 240 6.94 7.79 -0.54
C GLN A 240 6.84 9.16 -1.23
N ASP A 241 6.83 9.20 -2.55
CA ASP A 241 6.77 10.44 -3.33
C ASP A 241 5.33 10.94 -3.52
N SER A 242 4.34 10.06 -3.36
CA SER A 242 2.91 10.41 -3.47
C SER A 242 2.39 11.05 -2.17
N LYS A 243 2.51 12.39 -2.10
CA LYS A 243 2.11 13.18 -0.94
C LYS A 243 0.61 13.17 -0.71
N ALA A 244 0.20 12.94 0.54
CA ALA A 244 -1.18 13.02 1.01
C ALA A 244 -1.79 14.42 0.85
N PRO A 245 -3.13 14.55 0.64
CA PRO A 245 -3.80 15.85 0.58
C PRO A 245 -3.52 16.72 1.80
N THR A 246 -3.58 16.17 3.00
CA THR A 246 -3.24 16.90 4.24
C THR A 246 -1.79 17.37 4.24
N GLN A 247 -0.85 16.59 3.74
CA GLN A 247 0.56 16.99 3.64
C GLN A 247 0.74 18.15 2.67
N ARG A 248 0.14 18.09 1.47
CA ARG A 248 0.17 19.18 0.49
C ARG A 248 -0.44 20.47 1.03
N PHE A 249 -1.54 20.35 1.76
CA PHE A 249 -2.17 21.50 2.43
C PHE A 249 -1.22 22.13 3.46
N LEU A 250 -0.59 21.34 4.32
CA LEU A 250 0.34 21.82 5.34
C LEU A 250 1.57 22.50 4.75
N GLU A 251 2.17 21.93 3.69
CA GLU A 251 3.30 22.55 2.97
C GLU A 251 2.91 23.89 2.31
N ALA A 252 1.70 23.98 1.78
CA ALA A 252 1.19 25.24 1.22
C ALA A 252 0.86 26.29 2.31
N PHE A 253 0.38 25.83 3.46
CA PHE A 253 0.15 26.65 4.63
C PHE A 253 1.46 27.19 5.19
N GLU A 254 2.46 26.33 5.40
CA GLU A 254 3.78 26.68 5.92
C GLU A 254 4.42 27.83 5.17
N ARG A 255 4.49 27.75 3.84
CA ARG A 255 5.08 28.81 3.00
C ARG A 255 4.45 30.18 3.23
N ARG A 256 3.13 30.24 3.34
CA ARG A 256 2.42 31.51 3.60
C ARG A 256 2.60 31.98 5.03
N TYR A 257 2.58 31.05 5.96
CA TYR A 257 2.72 31.29 7.38
C TYR A 257 4.13 31.80 7.70
N ALA A 258 5.20 31.22 7.15
CA ALA A 258 6.58 31.66 7.38
C ALA A 258 6.78 33.14 6.94
N VAL A 259 6.28 33.52 5.75
CA VAL A 259 6.32 34.91 5.29
C VAL A 259 5.52 35.84 6.21
N ALA A 260 4.33 35.42 6.63
CA ALA A 260 3.47 36.21 7.53
C ALA A 260 4.13 36.41 8.90
N ILE A 261 4.76 35.38 9.46
CA ILE A 261 5.49 35.47 10.74
C ILE A 261 6.69 36.41 10.62
N ILE A 262 7.50 36.32 9.57
CA ILE A 262 8.63 37.25 9.38
C ILE A 262 8.13 38.71 9.30
N GLY A 263 7.08 38.94 8.52
CA GLY A 263 6.46 40.26 8.42
C GLY A 263 5.93 40.76 9.79
N PHE A 264 5.26 39.88 10.53
CA PHE A 264 4.77 40.21 11.87
C PHE A 264 5.91 40.51 12.84
N ILE A 265 6.97 39.71 12.87
CA ILE A 265 8.16 39.91 13.70
C ILE A 265 8.87 41.22 13.34
N ALA A 266 9.01 41.56 12.07
CA ALA A 266 9.59 42.84 11.65
C ALA A 266 8.78 44.03 12.18
N LEU A 267 7.45 43.97 12.11
CA LEU A 267 6.57 45.00 12.68
C LEU A 267 6.67 45.02 14.22
N PHE A 268 6.72 43.84 14.85
CA PHE A 268 6.85 43.72 16.31
C PHE A 268 8.20 44.25 16.81
N ILE A 269 9.28 44.17 16.03
CA ILE A 269 10.56 44.79 16.33
C ILE A 269 10.48 46.33 16.19
N ALA A 270 9.82 46.83 15.13
CA ALA A 270 9.85 48.24 14.76
C ALA A 270 8.85 49.10 15.52
N ILE A 271 7.64 48.62 15.80
CA ILE A 271 6.53 49.43 16.32
C ILE A 271 6.65 49.73 17.84
N PRO A 272 6.83 48.77 18.76
CA PRO A 272 6.80 49.02 20.20
C PRO A 272 7.87 50.01 20.70
N PRO A 273 9.11 50.05 20.13
CA PRO A 273 10.07 51.08 20.52
C PRO A 273 9.61 52.51 20.26
N LEU A 274 8.75 52.75 19.26
CA LEU A 274 8.16 54.05 18.98
C LEU A 274 7.24 54.54 20.13
N PHE A 275 6.76 53.60 20.94
CA PHE A 275 5.92 53.87 22.13
C PHE A 275 6.69 53.75 23.44
N GLY A 276 8.04 53.78 23.39
CA GLY A 276 8.90 53.84 24.59
C GLY A 276 9.29 52.47 25.18
N VAL A 277 9.01 51.38 24.50
CA VAL A 277 9.50 50.04 24.90
C VAL A 277 11.00 49.96 24.59
N PRO A 278 11.88 49.48 25.51
CA PRO A 278 13.30 49.33 25.26
C PRO A 278 13.54 48.38 24.05
N PHE A 279 14.40 48.84 23.13
CA PHE A 279 14.64 48.06 21.87
C PHE A 279 15.19 46.67 22.15
N THR A 280 16.15 46.53 23.06
CA THR A 280 16.80 45.25 23.36
C THR A 280 15.82 44.24 23.91
N ASP A 281 14.98 44.62 24.87
CA ASP A 281 13.96 43.72 25.45
C ASP A 281 12.92 43.30 24.42
N ASN A 282 12.50 44.27 23.59
CA ASN A 282 11.53 44.01 22.54
C ASN A 282 12.10 43.09 21.44
N PHE A 283 13.35 43.34 21.07
CA PHE A 283 14.06 42.50 20.08
C PHE A 283 14.28 41.08 20.59
N TYR A 284 14.68 40.95 21.88
CA TYR A 284 14.78 39.62 22.51
C TYR A 284 13.44 38.84 22.45
N ARG A 285 12.35 39.49 22.88
CA ARG A 285 11.01 38.89 22.79
C ARG A 285 10.63 38.51 21.35
N ALA A 286 11.03 39.32 20.37
CA ALA A 286 10.82 39.03 18.97
C ALA A 286 11.56 37.75 18.53
N MET A 287 12.79 37.51 18.99
CA MET A 287 13.57 36.31 18.71
C MET A 287 12.92 35.07 19.36
N VAL A 288 12.50 35.18 20.62
CA VAL A 288 11.74 34.09 21.29
C VAL A 288 10.45 33.78 20.53
N LEU A 289 9.69 34.81 20.16
CA LEU A 289 8.43 34.66 19.43
C LEU A 289 8.65 34.01 18.06
N MET A 290 9.70 34.40 17.33
CA MET A 290 10.06 33.79 16.03
C MET A 290 10.34 32.29 16.15
N THR A 291 11.02 31.89 17.22
CA THR A 291 11.32 30.47 17.50
C THR A 291 10.06 29.70 17.88
N VAL A 292 9.27 30.16 18.85
CA VAL A 292 8.13 29.39 19.36
C VAL A 292 6.93 29.38 18.41
N ALA A 293 6.81 30.39 17.54
CA ALA A 293 5.76 30.41 16.51
C ALA A 293 6.09 29.57 15.27
N SER A 294 7.26 29.00 15.18
CA SER A 294 7.63 28.13 14.05
C SER A 294 6.76 26.85 14.00
N PRO A 295 6.27 26.41 12.84
CA PRO A 295 5.38 25.25 12.73
C PRO A 295 6.12 23.91 12.49
N CYS A 296 7.39 23.75 12.91
CA CYS A 296 8.22 22.55 12.64
C CYS A 296 7.51 21.25 12.96
N ALA A 297 6.93 21.15 14.16
CA ALA A 297 6.22 19.95 14.62
C ALA A 297 5.03 19.59 13.71
N LEU A 298 4.35 20.60 13.17
CA LEU A 298 3.19 20.44 12.30
C LEU A 298 3.59 19.81 10.95
N VAL A 299 4.66 20.31 10.36
CA VAL A 299 5.12 19.93 9.02
C VAL A 299 5.73 18.53 9.02
N ILE A 300 6.57 18.22 10.00
CA ILE A 300 7.35 16.99 10.05
C ILE A 300 6.52 15.77 10.50
N SER A 301 5.53 15.98 11.38
CA SER A 301 4.75 14.88 11.95
C SER A 301 3.90 14.13 10.92
N THR A 302 3.45 14.82 9.87
CA THR A 302 2.54 14.25 8.86
C THR A 302 3.24 13.23 7.95
N PRO A 303 4.37 13.57 7.27
CA PRO A 303 5.12 12.57 6.49
C PRO A 303 5.59 11.40 7.35
N ALA A 304 6.09 11.64 8.56
CA ALA A 304 6.54 10.58 9.46
C ALA A 304 5.42 9.58 9.79
N SER A 305 4.20 10.06 10.02
CA SER A 305 3.03 9.21 10.29
C SER A 305 2.63 8.38 9.07
N PHE A 306 2.57 8.99 7.87
CA PHE A 306 2.19 8.25 6.66
C PHE A 306 3.25 7.22 6.25
N ILE A 307 4.55 7.56 6.28
CA ILE A 307 5.64 6.61 5.99
C ILE A 307 5.58 5.43 6.97
N SER A 308 5.35 5.69 8.26
CA SER A 308 5.23 4.62 9.25
C SER A 308 4.01 3.72 9.00
N ALA A 309 2.87 4.30 8.58
CA ALA A 309 1.67 3.53 8.23
C ALA A 309 1.88 2.68 6.98
N ILE A 310 2.47 3.23 5.91
CA ILE A 310 2.81 2.50 4.68
C ILE A 310 3.75 1.33 5.02
N ALA A 311 4.80 1.58 5.82
CA ALA A 311 5.72 0.54 6.27
C ALA A 311 5.04 -0.55 7.13
N ALA A 312 4.07 -0.18 7.97
CA ALA A 312 3.27 -1.13 8.75
C ALA A 312 2.34 -1.95 7.85
N GLY A 313 1.71 -1.32 6.85
CA GLY A 313 0.91 -1.99 5.82
C GLY A 313 1.72 -3.03 5.06
N ALA A 314 2.84 -2.62 4.48
CA ALA A 314 3.73 -3.47 3.68
C ALA A 314 4.19 -4.72 4.45
N ARG A 315 4.58 -4.57 5.73
CA ARG A 315 4.95 -5.72 6.59
C ARG A 315 3.82 -6.71 6.85
N ASN A 316 2.58 -6.29 6.70
CA ASN A 316 1.40 -7.13 6.90
C ASN A 316 0.75 -7.55 5.57
N GLY A 317 1.44 -7.36 4.44
CA GLY A 317 0.95 -7.75 3.13
C GLY A 317 -0.06 -6.79 2.50
N VAL A 318 -0.08 -5.51 2.93
CA VAL A 318 -0.89 -4.44 2.32
C VAL A 318 0.03 -3.38 1.74
N LEU A 319 -0.01 -3.20 0.43
CA LEU A 319 0.77 -2.20 -0.28
C LEU A 319 -0.12 -1.01 -0.65
N PHE A 320 0.25 0.18 -0.22
CA PHE A 320 -0.36 1.44 -0.62
C PHE A 320 0.51 2.11 -1.67
N LYS A 321 -0.04 2.55 -2.79
CA LYS A 321 0.68 3.33 -3.82
C LYS A 321 1.05 4.75 -3.37
N GLY A 322 0.69 5.14 -2.16
CA GLY A 322 1.09 6.44 -1.61
C GLY A 322 0.31 6.88 -0.38
N GLY A 323 0.81 7.92 0.26
CA GLY A 323 0.14 8.57 1.38
C GLY A 323 -1.23 9.12 1.01
N ALA A 324 -1.41 9.54 -0.24
CA ALA A 324 -2.69 10.01 -0.75
C ALA A 324 -3.77 8.92 -0.71
N HIS A 325 -3.45 7.71 -1.18
CA HIS A 325 -4.38 6.58 -1.19
C HIS A 325 -4.69 6.09 0.22
N LEU A 326 -3.69 6.10 1.11
CA LEU A 326 -3.88 5.77 2.52
C LEU A 326 -4.82 6.76 3.22
N GLU A 327 -4.66 8.06 2.97
CA GLU A 327 -5.53 9.09 3.56
C GLU A 327 -6.96 9.01 3.01
N LEU A 328 -7.13 8.87 1.69
CA LEU A 328 -8.43 8.72 1.04
C LEU A 328 -9.17 7.47 1.51
N PHE A 329 -8.45 6.36 1.69
CA PHE A 329 -9.05 5.11 2.14
C PHE A 329 -9.67 5.24 3.55
N ALA A 330 -9.12 6.09 4.42
CA ALA A 330 -9.72 6.38 5.72
C ALA A 330 -11.11 7.04 5.65
N ASP A 331 -11.44 7.70 4.52
CA ASP A 331 -12.70 8.43 4.29
C ASP A 331 -13.74 7.66 3.48
N ILE A 332 -13.45 6.43 3.08
CA ILE A 332 -14.37 5.62 2.28
C ILE A 332 -15.70 5.42 3.02
N LYS A 333 -16.80 5.66 2.28
CA LYS A 333 -18.18 5.53 2.74
C LYS A 333 -18.86 4.26 2.27
N ALA A 334 -18.48 3.78 1.07
CA ALA A 334 -18.97 2.52 0.54
C ALA A 334 -17.81 1.67 0.00
N MET A 335 -17.90 0.37 0.18
CA MET A 335 -16.99 -0.60 -0.42
C MET A 335 -17.77 -1.53 -1.32
N THR A 336 -17.40 -1.55 -2.60
CA THR A 336 -17.96 -2.44 -3.61
C THR A 336 -17.06 -3.63 -3.78
N PHE A 337 -17.64 -4.83 -3.79
CA PHE A 337 -16.94 -6.10 -3.90
C PHE A 337 -17.34 -6.81 -5.19
N ASP A 338 -16.37 -7.23 -5.97
CA ASP A 338 -16.66 -8.29 -6.93
C ASP A 338 -17.01 -9.59 -6.19
N LYS A 339 -17.80 -10.46 -6.81
CA LYS A 339 -18.12 -11.75 -6.22
C LYS A 339 -16.98 -12.74 -6.38
N THR A 340 -16.62 -13.00 -7.66
CA THR A 340 -15.76 -14.12 -8.05
C THR A 340 -14.29 -13.83 -7.76
N GLY A 341 -13.60 -14.71 -7.01
CA GLY A 341 -12.20 -14.47 -6.63
C GLY A 341 -12.02 -13.46 -5.50
N THR A 342 -13.06 -12.71 -5.11
CA THR A 342 -13.05 -11.72 -4.02
C THR A 342 -13.80 -12.21 -2.79
N LEU A 343 -15.14 -12.28 -2.84
CA LEU A 343 -15.95 -12.86 -1.76
C LEU A 343 -15.93 -14.39 -1.79
N THR A 344 -15.67 -14.96 -2.97
CA THR A 344 -15.50 -16.40 -3.20
C THR A 344 -14.04 -16.74 -3.51
N ILE A 345 -13.71 -18.03 -3.51
CA ILE A 345 -12.33 -18.53 -3.76
C ILE A 345 -11.94 -18.37 -5.24
N GLY A 346 -12.91 -18.18 -6.17
CA GLY A 346 -12.66 -18.10 -7.60
C GLY A 346 -12.38 -19.46 -8.25
N LYS A 347 -12.73 -20.56 -7.59
CA LYS A 347 -12.56 -21.94 -8.07
C LYS A 347 -13.90 -22.65 -8.13
N PRO A 348 -14.72 -22.39 -9.16
CA PRO A 348 -16.01 -23.05 -9.29
C PRO A 348 -15.83 -24.57 -9.34
N GLN A 349 -16.78 -25.27 -8.71
CA GLN A 349 -16.84 -26.74 -8.69
C GLN A 349 -18.22 -27.19 -9.14
N VAL A 350 -18.27 -28.32 -9.88
CA VAL A 350 -19.52 -28.95 -10.21
C VAL A 350 -20.14 -29.52 -8.92
N THR A 351 -21.37 -29.08 -8.61
CA THR A 351 -22.10 -29.54 -7.43
C THR A 351 -23.24 -30.51 -7.79
N ASP A 352 -23.87 -30.30 -8.93
CA ASP A 352 -24.97 -31.14 -9.38
C ASP A 352 -24.88 -31.39 -10.88
N LEU A 353 -25.24 -32.59 -11.28
CA LEU A 353 -25.42 -33.01 -12.68
C LEU A 353 -26.73 -33.79 -12.74
N ILE A 354 -27.74 -33.20 -13.35
CA ILE A 354 -29.11 -33.75 -13.36
C ILE A 354 -29.49 -34.08 -14.79
N PRO A 355 -29.56 -35.37 -15.15
CA PRO A 355 -30.10 -35.80 -16.42
C PRO A 355 -31.62 -35.53 -16.49
N LEU A 356 -32.10 -35.07 -17.64
CA LEU A 356 -33.51 -34.85 -17.93
C LEU A 356 -33.99 -35.98 -18.89
N GLY A 357 -34.71 -36.94 -18.34
CA GLY A 357 -35.23 -38.11 -19.06
C GLY A 357 -34.59 -39.44 -18.63
N ALA A 358 -35.39 -40.51 -18.71
CA ALA A 358 -35.00 -41.83 -18.19
C ALA A 358 -33.87 -42.53 -18.96
N GLU A 359 -33.54 -42.06 -20.16
CA GLU A 359 -32.53 -42.66 -21.03
C GLU A 359 -31.15 -42.00 -20.94
N THR A 360 -31.00 -40.88 -20.25
CA THR A 360 -29.74 -40.13 -20.19
C THR A 360 -28.88 -40.62 -19.03
N ASN A 361 -27.78 -41.27 -19.32
CA ASN A 361 -26.79 -41.69 -18.32
C ASN A 361 -25.94 -40.49 -17.88
N THR A 362 -25.77 -40.33 -16.57
CA THR A 362 -25.00 -39.25 -15.97
C THR A 362 -23.56 -39.15 -16.49
N SER A 363 -22.87 -40.30 -16.68
CA SER A 363 -21.51 -40.32 -17.23
C SER A 363 -21.48 -39.91 -18.71
N ALA A 364 -22.47 -40.34 -19.51
CA ALA A 364 -22.56 -39.92 -20.91
C ALA A 364 -22.87 -38.40 -21.01
N LEU A 365 -23.76 -37.89 -20.18
CA LEU A 365 -24.04 -36.44 -20.11
C LEU A 365 -22.80 -35.65 -19.73
N LEU A 366 -22.06 -36.09 -18.71
CA LEU A 366 -20.81 -35.44 -18.29
C LEU A 366 -19.75 -35.46 -19.43
N GLY A 367 -19.60 -36.59 -20.12
CA GLY A 367 -18.69 -36.72 -21.26
C GLY A 367 -19.03 -35.74 -22.39
N LEU A 368 -20.32 -35.63 -22.71
CA LEU A 368 -20.81 -34.71 -23.74
C LEU A 368 -20.54 -33.24 -23.38
N VAL A 369 -20.89 -32.83 -22.14
CA VAL A 369 -20.65 -31.48 -21.67
C VAL A 369 -19.16 -31.16 -21.62
N ALA A 370 -18.33 -32.06 -21.07
CA ALA A 370 -16.90 -31.87 -20.99
C ALA A 370 -16.23 -31.80 -22.38
N SER A 371 -16.73 -32.56 -23.37
CA SER A 371 -16.24 -32.49 -24.74
C SER A 371 -16.40 -31.07 -25.32
N VAL A 372 -17.61 -30.53 -25.24
CA VAL A 372 -17.90 -29.18 -25.75
C VAL A 372 -17.12 -28.12 -24.97
N GLU A 373 -17.13 -28.17 -23.63
CA GLU A 373 -16.49 -27.20 -22.76
C GLU A 373 -14.95 -27.28 -22.81
N SER A 374 -14.36 -28.36 -23.30
CA SER A 374 -12.89 -28.45 -23.47
C SER A 374 -12.34 -27.42 -24.48
N HIS A 375 -13.19 -26.86 -25.33
CA HIS A 375 -12.86 -25.83 -26.31
C HIS A 375 -13.09 -24.39 -25.77
N SER A 376 -13.61 -24.26 -24.54
CA SER A 376 -13.89 -22.99 -23.92
C SER A 376 -12.85 -22.67 -22.85
N GLU A 377 -12.35 -21.44 -22.85
CA GLU A 377 -11.43 -20.94 -21.79
C GLU A 377 -12.16 -20.42 -20.55
N HIS A 378 -13.50 -20.45 -20.56
CA HIS A 378 -14.29 -19.92 -19.44
C HIS A 378 -14.00 -20.68 -18.13
N PRO A 379 -13.94 -20.03 -16.94
CA PRO A 379 -13.67 -20.70 -15.66
C PRO A 379 -14.65 -21.84 -15.33
N LEU A 380 -15.93 -21.71 -15.70
CA LEU A 380 -16.93 -22.76 -15.53
C LEU A 380 -16.62 -23.96 -16.40
N ALA A 381 -16.22 -23.73 -17.64
CA ALA A 381 -15.81 -24.79 -18.59
C ALA A 381 -14.64 -25.61 -18.05
N ARG A 382 -13.59 -24.92 -17.59
CA ARG A 382 -12.42 -25.56 -16.95
C ARG A 382 -12.81 -26.41 -15.73
N ALA A 383 -13.81 -25.97 -14.96
CA ALA A 383 -14.31 -26.72 -13.81
C ALA A 383 -15.01 -28.00 -14.22
N VAL A 384 -15.83 -27.97 -15.28
CA VAL A 384 -16.51 -29.12 -15.83
C VAL A 384 -15.51 -30.13 -16.37
N VAL A 385 -14.52 -29.67 -17.16
CA VAL A 385 -13.48 -30.55 -17.74
C VAL A 385 -12.67 -31.24 -16.63
N ARG A 386 -12.25 -30.51 -15.60
CA ARG A 386 -11.54 -31.09 -14.43
C ARG A 386 -12.39 -32.15 -13.72
N TYR A 387 -13.67 -31.85 -13.54
CA TYR A 387 -14.61 -32.78 -12.91
C TYR A 387 -14.76 -34.07 -13.72
N ALA A 388 -14.90 -33.97 -15.05
CA ALA A 388 -14.97 -35.09 -15.94
C ALA A 388 -13.69 -35.97 -15.95
N GLN A 389 -12.52 -35.31 -15.97
CA GLN A 389 -11.22 -36.00 -15.90
C GLN A 389 -11.06 -36.76 -14.57
N ALA A 390 -11.46 -36.15 -13.44
CA ALA A 390 -11.41 -36.80 -12.13
C ALA A 390 -12.34 -38.03 -12.02
N HIS A 391 -13.41 -38.09 -12.85
CA HIS A 391 -14.34 -39.20 -12.90
C HIS A 391 -14.02 -40.22 -14.03
N GLY A 392 -12.91 -40.03 -14.76
CA GLY A 392 -12.46 -40.94 -15.78
C GLY A 392 -13.39 -41.02 -17.00
N VAL A 393 -14.10 -39.94 -17.32
CA VAL A 393 -15.06 -39.91 -18.43
C VAL A 393 -14.35 -39.59 -19.75
N ASN A 394 -14.66 -40.33 -20.79
CA ASN A 394 -14.13 -40.10 -22.13
C ASN A 394 -14.81 -38.91 -22.80
N MET A 395 -14.02 -38.07 -23.46
CA MET A 395 -14.49 -36.93 -24.25
C MET A 395 -14.55 -37.30 -25.72
N ALA A 396 -15.62 -36.89 -26.42
CA ALA A 396 -15.82 -37.10 -27.84
C ALA A 396 -15.18 -36.00 -28.69
N GLU A 397 -15.02 -36.21 -29.97
CA GLU A 397 -14.54 -35.21 -30.92
C GLU A 397 -15.61 -34.15 -31.17
N VAL A 398 -15.20 -32.88 -31.16
CA VAL A 398 -16.09 -31.70 -31.27
C VAL A 398 -15.73 -30.94 -32.54
N THR A 399 -16.75 -30.54 -33.28
CA THR A 399 -16.59 -29.69 -34.47
C THR A 399 -17.55 -28.49 -34.38
N GLY A 400 -17.25 -27.41 -35.14
CA GLY A 400 -18.14 -26.26 -35.23
C GLY A 400 -18.38 -25.49 -33.91
N PHE A 401 -17.40 -25.50 -33.01
CA PHE A 401 -17.51 -24.77 -31.72
C PHE A 401 -17.71 -23.26 -31.92
N ARG A 402 -18.69 -22.69 -31.22
CA ARG A 402 -19.01 -21.27 -31.23
C ARG A 402 -19.40 -20.80 -29.83
N ALA A 403 -18.71 -19.81 -29.32
CA ALA A 403 -19.10 -19.14 -28.08
C ALA A 403 -20.15 -18.04 -28.33
N VAL A 404 -21.19 -18.03 -27.51
CA VAL A 404 -22.21 -16.96 -27.46
C VAL A 404 -21.95 -16.13 -26.23
N VAL A 405 -21.36 -14.95 -26.42
CA VAL A 405 -20.87 -14.10 -25.32
C VAL A 405 -21.93 -13.86 -24.25
N GLY A 406 -21.61 -14.17 -22.99
CA GLY A 406 -22.46 -13.98 -21.82
C GLY A 406 -23.67 -14.93 -21.74
N ARG A 407 -23.80 -15.93 -22.65
CA ARG A 407 -24.96 -16.85 -22.66
C ARG A 407 -24.57 -18.32 -22.65
N GLY A 408 -23.49 -18.71 -23.33
CA GLY A 408 -23.07 -20.10 -23.39
C GLY A 408 -22.30 -20.46 -24.65
N VAL A 409 -22.35 -21.73 -25.06
CA VAL A 409 -21.60 -22.29 -26.21
C VAL A 409 -22.49 -23.20 -27.04
N GLU A 410 -22.15 -23.32 -28.31
CA GLU A 410 -22.76 -24.24 -29.27
C GLU A 410 -21.65 -25.03 -29.99
N ALA A 411 -21.87 -26.32 -30.23
CA ALA A 411 -20.94 -27.16 -30.97
C ALA A 411 -21.65 -28.37 -31.60
N GLN A 412 -20.97 -29.12 -32.44
CA GLN A 412 -21.45 -30.37 -32.97
C GLN A 412 -20.62 -31.54 -32.41
N VAL A 413 -21.34 -32.54 -31.88
CA VAL A 413 -20.78 -33.79 -31.37
C VAL A 413 -21.56 -34.94 -32.04
N ASP A 414 -20.88 -35.86 -32.68
CA ASP A 414 -21.48 -36.99 -33.42
C ASP A 414 -22.57 -36.56 -34.42
N GLY A 415 -22.36 -35.40 -35.08
CA GLY A 415 -23.30 -34.87 -36.08
C GLY A 415 -24.56 -34.21 -35.49
N GLN A 416 -24.67 -34.09 -34.17
CA GLN A 416 -25.78 -33.42 -33.49
C GLN A 416 -25.33 -32.11 -32.87
N THR A 417 -26.17 -31.09 -32.97
CA THR A 417 -25.90 -29.77 -32.33
C THR A 417 -26.15 -29.88 -30.84
N ILE A 418 -25.12 -29.51 -30.06
CA ILE A 418 -25.19 -29.41 -28.62
C ILE A 418 -25.08 -27.94 -28.24
N THR A 419 -26.05 -27.46 -27.46
CA THR A 419 -26.06 -26.10 -26.91
C THR A 419 -26.00 -26.17 -25.40
N ILE A 420 -25.01 -25.45 -24.80
CA ILE A 420 -24.81 -25.42 -23.35
C ILE A 420 -24.78 -23.98 -22.92
N GLY A 421 -25.61 -23.61 -21.93
CA GLY A 421 -25.60 -22.21 -21.43
C GLY A 421 -26.73 -21.88 -20.46
N SER A 422 -26.84 -20.58 -20.14
CA SER A 422 -27.90 -20.07 -19.29
C SER A 422 -29.26 -20.18 -19.95
N ALA A 423 -30.34 -20.14 -19.18
CA ALA A 423 -31.71 -20.17 -19.72
C ALA A 423 -31.99 -19.06 -20.74
N LYS A 424 -31.24 -17.94 -20.70
CA LYS A 424 -31.32 -16.81 -21.64
C LYS A 424 -30.81 -17.16 -23.06
N LEU A 425 -30.11 -18.27 -23.22
CA LEU A 425 -29.56 -18.70 -24.52
C LEU A 425 -30.66 -19.32 -25.42
N PHE A 426 -31.65 -19.93 -24.81
CA PHE A 426 -32.60 -20.81 -25.51
C PHE A 426 -33.85 -20.03 -25.97
N THR A 427 -34.22 -20.28 -27.26
CA THR A 427 -35.45 -19.75 -27.87
C THR A 427 -36.12 -20.87 -28.66
N PRO A 428 -37.30 -21.35 -28.27
CA PRO A 428 -38.15 -20.91 -27.16
C PRO A 428 -37.55 -21.18 -25.77
N PRO A 429 -38.03 -20.48 -24.70
CA PRO A 429 -37.52 -20.71 -23.36
C PRO A 429 -37.74 -22.15 -22.87
N PRO A 430 -36.94 -22.63 -21.91
CA PRO A 430 -37.06 -23.97 -21.35
C PRO A 430 -38.45 -24.28 -20.81
N PRO A 431 -38.93 -25.55 -20.86
CA PRO A 431 -40.20 -25.95 -20.26
C PRO A 431 -40.29 -25.61 -18.75
N SER A 432 -41.51 -25.42 -18.26
CA SER A 432 -41.74 -24.97 -16.85
C SER A 432 -41.10 -25.91 -15.82
N GLU A 433 -41.08 -27.19 -16.05
CA GLU A 433 -40.45 -28.20 -15.17
C GLU A 433 -38.92 -27.98 -15.09
N VAL A 434 -38.28 -27.74 -16.23
CA VAL A 434 -36.83 -27.43 -16.28
C VAL A 434 -36.56 -26.11 -15.60
N GLN A 435 -37.40 -25.09 -15.82
CA GLN A 435 -37.27 -23.78 -15.15
C GLN A 435 -37.39 -23.87 -13.63
N GLN A 436 -38.23 -24.78 -13.10
CA GLN A 436 -38.33 -25.02 -11.66
C GLN A 436 -37.04 -25.54 -11.06
N HIS A 437 -36.41 -26.52 -11.70
CA HIS A 437 -35.11 -27.06 -11.31
C HIS A 437 -34.01 -25.97 -11.35
N VAL A 438 -33.96 -25.18 -12.43
CA VAL A 438 -33.04 -24.04 -12.53
C VAL A 438 -33.26 -23.08 -11.37
N SER A 439 -34.51 -22.65 -11.12
CA SER A 439 -34.83 -21.68 -10.07
C SER A 439 -34.48 -22.19 -8.67
N MET A 440 -34.66 -23.48 -8.40
CA MET A 440 -34.30 -24.10 -7.12
C MET A 440 -32.77 -24.07 -6.91
N LEU A 441 -31.99 -24.44 -7.89
CA LEU A 441 -30.53 -24.46 -7.81
C LEU A 441 -29.94 -23.05 -7.74
N GLU A 442 -30.48 -22.11 -8.54
CA GLU A 442 -30.08 -20.69 -8.49
C GLU A 442 -30.39 -20.06 -7.12
N SER A 443 -31.52 -20.39 -6.53
CA SER A 443 -31.88 -19.94 -5.17
C SER A 443 -30.99 -20.52 -4.08
N ALA A 444 -30.29 -21.63 -4.38
CA ALA A 444 -29.24 -22.19 -3.54
C ALA A 444 -27.84 -21.60 -3.84
N GLY A 445 -27.75 -20.52 -4.61
CA GLY A 445 -26.50 -19.83 -4.93
C GLY A 445 -25.65 -20.50 -6.00
N LYS A 446 -26.24 -21.41 -6.82
CA LYS A 446 -25.53 -22.17 -7.85
C LYS A 446 -25.74 -21.57 -9.23
N THR A 447 -24.69 -21.49 -10.04
CA THR A 447 -24.79 -21.14 -11.47
C THR A 447 -25.21 -22.38 -12.26
N VAL A 448 -26.31 -22.27 -13.00
CA VAL A 448 -26.89 -23.40 -13.73
C VAL A 448 -26.69 -23.22 -15.22
N MET A 449 -26.15 -24.26 -15.89
CA MET A 449 -26.10 -24.36 -17.33
C MET A 449 -27.02 -25.50 -17.80
N LEU A 450 -27.86 -25.20 -18.77
CA LEU A 450 -28.76 -26.15 -19.42
C LEU A 450 -28.03 -26.78 -20.61
N ILE A 451 -28.29 -28.03 -20.84
CA ILE A 451 -27.76 -28.80 -21.97
C ILE A 451 -28.90 -29.18 -22.87
N GLN A 452 -28.84 -28.73 -24.13
CA GLN A 452 -29.77 -29.11 -25.20
C GLN A 452 -29.05 -29.87 -26.29
N GLN A 453 -29.62 -30.96 -26.73
CA GLN A 453 -29.17 -31.75 -27.87
C GLN A 453 -30.24 -31.68 -28.97
N ALA A 454 -29.91 -31.10 -30.10
CA ALA A 454 -30.85 -30.64 -31.11
C ALA A 454 -31.94 -29.73 -30.46
N ASP A 455 -33.19 -30.17 -30.42
CA ASP A 455 -34.29 -29.37 -29.82
C ASP A 455 -34.75 -29.90 -28.44
N ARG A 456 -34.05 -30.88 -27.86
CA ARG A 456 -34.42 -31.50 -26.59
C ARG A 456 -33.47 -31.17 -25.47
N PHE A 457 -34.00 -30.70 -24.34
CA PHE A 457 -33.21 -30.57 -23.12
C PHE A 457 -32.90 -31.96 -22.54
N ILE A 458 -31.61 -32.28 -22.42
CA ILE A 458 -31.13 -33.60 -21.98
C ILE A 458 -30.56 -33.57 -20.56
N GLY A 459 -30.25 -32.40 -20.03
CA GLY A 459 -29.74 -32.27 -18.68
C GLY A 459 -29.46 -30.84 -18.27
N LEU A 460 -29.04 -30.69 -17.03
CA LEU A 460 -28.52 -29.45 -16.46
C LEU A 460 -27.32 -29.77 -15.58
N ILE A 461 -26.37 -28.84 -15.53
CA ILE A 461 -25.21 -28.91 -14.68
C ILE A 461 -25.17 -27.64 -13.82
N ALA A 462 -25.00 -27.81 -12.52
CA ALA A 462 -24.87 -26.68 -11.57
C ALA A 462 -23.46 -26.62 -11.01
N LEU A 463 -22.95 -25.41 -10.95
CA LEU A 463 -21.65 -25.11 -10.36
C LEU A 463 -21.82 -24.09 -9.25
N ALA A 464 -21.02 -24.22 -8.21
CA ALA A 464 -20.92 -23.22 -7.16
C ALA A 464 -19.47 -22.82 -6.96
N ASP A 465 -19.26 -21.54 -6.76
CA ASP A 465 -17.98 -21.01 -6.29
C ASP A 465 -18.06 -20.86 -4.77
N GLN A 466 -17.08 -21.43 -4.10
CA GLN A 466 -17.10 -21.54 -2.65
C GLN A 466 -16.88 -20.19 -1.99
N LEU A 467 -17.75 -19.77 -1.08
CA LEU A 467 -17.54 -18.59 -0.26
C LEU A 467 -16.27 -18.73 0.59
N ARG A 468 -15.53 -17.63 0.71
CA ARG A 468 -14.41 -17.61 1.67
C ARG A 468 -14.97 -17.65 3.10
N PRO A 469 -14.41 -18.49 3.99
CA PRO A 469 -14.88 -18.61 5.36
C PRO A 469 -14.94 -17.28 6.12
N GLU A 470 -14.01 -16.37 5.78
CA GLU A 470 -13.87 -15.06 6.41
C GLU A 470 -14.80 -13.97 5.84
N SER A 471 -15.43 -14.16 4.68
CA SER A 471 -16.22 -13.12 4.00
C SER A 471 -17.28 -12.50 4.90
N LYS A 472 -18.05 -13.33 5.60
CA LYS A 472 -19.11 -12.88 6.52
C LYS A 472 -18.57 -12.02 7.66
N ALA A 473 -17.43 -12.41 8.24
CA ALA A 473 -16.81 -11.69 9.35
C ALA A 473 -16.27 -10.33 8.90
N VAL A 474 -15.62 -10.27 7.72
CA VAL A 474 -15.08 -9.03 7.15
C VAL A 474 -16.20 -8.05 6.83
N ILE A 475 -17.25 -8.50 6.13
CA ILE A 475 -18.42 -7.64 5.81
C ILE A 475 -19.08 -7.11 7.09
N ALA A 476 -19.29 -7.95 8.11
CA ALA A 476 -19.84 -7.51 9.39
C ALA A 476 -18.95 -6.47 10.09
N SER A 477 -17.62 -6.63 10.05
CA SER A 477 -16.66 -5.67 10.62
C SER A 477 -16.72 -4.31 9.91
N LEU A 478 -16.79 -4.29 8.58
CA LEU A 478 -16.88 -3.06 7.79
C LEU A 478 -18.20 -2.32 8.06
N LYS A 479 -19.32 -3.04 8.16
CA LYS A 479 -20.62 -2.47 8.52
C LYS A 479 -20.62 -1.85 9.91
N GLN A 480 -20.00 -2.51 10.90
CA GLN A 480 -19.84 -1.94 12.25
C GLN A 480 -19.01 -0.65 12.25
N GLN A 481 -18.13 -0.49 11.27
CA GLN A 481 -17.35 0.74 11.07
C GLN A 481 -18.10 1.82 10.27
N GLY A 482 -19.37 1.58 9.91
CA GLY A 482 -20.21 2.54 9.19
C GLY A 482 -19.99 2.57 7.69
N VAL A 483 -19.42 1.52 7.10
CA VAL A 483 -19.19 1.41 5.65
C VAL A 483 -20.37 0.68 5.01
N LEU A 484 -20.94 1.28 3.96
CA LEU A 484 -21.95 0.65 3.11
C LEU A 484 -21.27 -0.45 2.28
N THR A 485 -21.77 -1.67 2.35
CA THR A 485 -21.23 -2.81 1.59
C THR A 485 -22.10 -3.11 0.38
N VAL A 486 -21.47 -3.22 -0.80
CA VAL A 486 -22.17 -3.42 -2.07
C VAL A 486 -21.51 -4.58 -2.82
N MET A 487 -22.27 -5.49 -3.38
CA MET A 487 -21.76 -6.54 -4.25
C MET A 487 -22.08 -6.22 -5.71
N LEU A 488 -21.09 -6.34 -6.58
CA LEU A 488 -21.22 -6.20 -8.04
C LEU A 488 -20.88 -7.55 -8.68
N THR A 489 -21.78 -8.10 -9.49
CA THR A 489 -21.57 -9.41 -10.11
C THR A 489 -22.23 -9.52 -11.48
N GLY A 490 -21.60 -10.29 -12.39
CA GLY A 490 -22.21 -10.71 -13.65
C GLY A 490 -23.18 -11.89 -13.54
N ASP A 491 -23.30 -12.50 -12.35
CA ASP A 491 -24.27 -13.57 -12.11
C ASP A 491 -25.70 -13.05 -12.16
N ASN A 492 -26.64 -13.99 -12.35
CA ASN A 492 -28.06 -13.66 -12.30
C ASN A 492 -28.50 -13.23 -10.89
N GLU A 493 -29.60 -12.48 -10.85
CA GLU A 493 -30.13 -11.86 -9.63
C GLU A 493 -30.41 -12.88 -8.49
N ARG A 494 -30.85 -14.09 -8.79
CA ARG A 494 -31.17 -15.12 -7.78
C ARG A 494 -29.91 -15.61 -7.07
N VAL A 495 -28.88 -15.95 -7.84
CA VAL A 495 -27.57 -16.38 -7.31
C VAL A 495 -26.94 -15.26 -6.51
N ALA A 496 -26.96 -14.04 -7.05
CA ALA A 496 -26.40 -12.87 -6.37
C ALA A 496 -27.09 -12.61 -5.03
N ASN A 497 -28.44 -12.65 -5.00
CA ASN A 497 -29.22 -12.45 -3.78
C ASN A 497 -28.99 -13.55 -2.74
N ALA A 498 -28.86 -14.81 -3.15
CA ALA A 498 -28.56 -15.93 -2.25
C ALA A 498 -27.22 -15.72 -1.54
N ILE A 499 -26.16 -15.44 -2.31
CA ILE A 499 -24.79 -15.21 -1.80
C ILE A 499 -24.73 -13.94 -0.96
N GLY A 500 -25.26 -12.83 -1.45
CA GLY A 500 -25.23 -11.55 -0.74
C GLY A 500 -25.96 -11.59 0.60
N LYS A 501 -27.08 -12.32 0.69
CA LYS A 501 -27.82 -12.55 1.93
C LYS A 501 -27.01 -13.42 2.91
N GLU A 502 -26.34 -14.45 2.42
CA GLU A 502 -25.49 -15.32 3.24
C GLU A 502 -24.31 -14.56 3.86
N VAL A 503 -23.65 -13.70 3.07
CA VAL A 503 -22.52 -12.87 3.52
C VAL A 503 -22.98 -11.66 4.33
N GLY A 504 -24.19 -11.18 4.14
CA GLY A 504 -24.77 -10.03 4.84
C GLY A 504 -24.48 -8.69 4.18
N ILE A 505 -24.34 -8.64 2.86
CA ILE A 505 -24.16 -7.44 2.03
C ILE A 505 -25.41 -6.53 2.10
N ASP A 506 -25.22 -5.20 2.04
CA ASP A 506 -26.33 -4.22 2.12
C ASP A 506 -27.05 -4.03 0.79
N ARG A 507 -26.28 -3.94 -0.32
CA ARG A 507 -26.84 -3.74 -1.67
C ARG A 507 -26.19 -4.72 -2.66
N ILE A 508 -26.99 -5.18 -3.62
CA ILE A 508 -26.56 -6.16 -4.63
C ILE A 508 -26.95 -5.64 -6.00
N HIS A 509 -26.00 -5.65 -6.92
CA HIS A 509 -26.22 -5.40 -8.34
C HIS A 509 -25.76 -6.63 -9.13
N ALA A 510 -26.68 -7.22 -9.85
CA ALA A 510 -26.51 -8.47 -10.58
C ALA A 510 -26.63 -8.28 -12.10
N ASP A 511 -26.38 -9.32 -12.88
CA ASP A 511 -26.45 -9.31 -14.35
C ASP A 511 -25.55 -8.22 -15.02
N LEU A 512 -24.42 -7.85 -14.42
CA LEU A 512 -23.58 -6.74 -14.85
C LEU A 512 -22.53 -7.16 -15.90
N LEU A 513 -22.37 -6.35 -16.92
CA LEU A 513 -21.17 -6.34 -17.75
C LEU A 513 -20.04 -5.53 -17.08
N PRO A 514 -18.77 -5.72 -17.47
CA PRO A 514 -17.66 -4.94 -16.90
C PRO A 514 -17.84 -3.42 -16.96
N SER A 515 -18.44 -2.89 -18.05
CA SER A 515 -18.78 -1.47 -18.20
C SER A 515 -19.83 -0.99 -17.21
N ASP A 516 -20.79 -1.85 -16.87
CA ASP A 516 -21.90 -1.48 -15.99
C ASP A 516 -21.41 -1.33 -14.55
N LYS A 517 -20.41 -2.14 -14.13
CA LYS A 517 -19.77 -2.02 -12.82
C LYS A 517 -19.20 -0.61 -12.60
N ALA A 518 -18.51 -0.06 -13.61
CA ALA A 518 -17.95 1.30 -13.54
C ALA A 518 -19.06 2.36 -13.38
N GLN A 519 -20.14 2.26 -14.15
CA GLN A 519 -21.27 3.19 -14.05
C GLN A 519 -21.96 3.16 -12.67
N ILE A 520 -22.12 1.96 -12.08
CA ILE A 520 -22.69 1.82 -10.73
C ILE A 520 -21.77 2.48 -9.70
N ILE A 521 -20.45 2.33 -9.82
CA ILE A 521 -19.48 2.99 -8.93
C ILE A 521 -19.61 4.51 -9.04
N GLU A 522 -19.70 5.09 -10.25
CA GLU A 522 -19.94 6.52 -10.42
C GLU A 522 -21.28 6.98 -9.82
N GLN A 523 -22.32 6.16 -9.93
CA GLN A 523 -23.61 6.46 -9.30
C GLN A 523 -23.47 6.45 -7.77
N LEU A 524 -22.82 5.46 -7.20
CA LEU A 524 -22.58 5.37 -5.76
C LEU A 524 -21.73 6.55 -5.26
N GLN A 525 -20.71 6.98 -6.02
CA GLN A 525 -19.91 8.16 -5.68
C GLN A 525 -20.76 9.43 -5.57
N ARG A 526 -21.76 9.60 -6.45
CA ARG A 526 -22.69 10.75 -6.39
C ARG A 526 -23.68 10.63 -5.21
N GLU A 527 -24.04 9.41 -4.82
CA GLU A 527 -25.03 9.15 -3.78
C GLU A 527 -24.41 9.22 -2.36
N VAL A 528 -23.29 8.58 -2.14
CA VAL A 528 -22.71 8.39 -0.80
C VAL A 528 -21.35 9.04 -0.60
N GLY A 529 -20.73 9.54 -1.65
CA GLY A 529 -19.40 10.13 -1.64
C GLY A 529 -18.32 9.13 -2.03
N SER A 530 -17.26 8.97 -1.22
CA SER A 530 -16.09 8.17 -1.57
C SER A 530 -16.36 6.66 -1.55
N VAL A 531 -16.03 5.99 -2.66
CA VAL A 531 -16.26 4.57 -2.91
C VAL A 531 -14.93 3.85 -3.17
N ALA A 532 -14.73 2.69 -2.54
CA ALA A 532 -13.66 1.76 -2.89
C ALA A 532 -14.22 0.58 -3.70
N MET A 533 -13.46 0.10 -4.68
CA MET A 533 -13.73 -1.14 -5.42
C MET A 533 -12.70 -2.19 -5.05
N ILE A 534 -13.16 -3.39 -4.76
CA ILE A 534 -12.34 -4.56 -4.44
C ILE A 534 -12.59 -5.63 -5.50
N GLY A 535 -11.54 -6.08 -6.18
CA GLY A 535 -11.62 -7.08 -7.23
C GLY A 535 -10.31 -7.83 -7.44
N ASP A 536 -10.29 -8.78 -8.38
CA ASP A 536 -9.10 -9.54 -8.77
C ASP A 536 -8.22 -8.81 -9.82
N GLY A 537 -8.71 -7.72 -10.39
CA GLY A 537 -8.01 -6.84 -11.32
C GLY A 537 -8.01 -7.29 -12.77
N VAL A 538 -8.48 -8.47 -13.12
CA VAL A 538 -8.50 -8.95 -14.52
C VAL A 538 -9.72 -8.41 -15.25
N ASN A 539 -10.90 -8.66 -14.70
CA ASN A 539 -12.18 -8.22 -15.29
C ASN A 539 -12.66 -6.88 -14.75
N ASP A 540 -12.14 -6.47 -13.60
CA ASP A 540 -12.58 -5.31 -12.83
C ASP A 540 -11.71 -4.08 -13.02
N ALA A 541 -10.66 -4.13 -13.86
CA ALA A 541 -9.75 -3.02 -14.09
C ALA A 541 -10.46 -1.68 -14.39
N PRO A 542 -11.51 -1.61 -15.23
CA PRO A 542 -12.25 -0.37 -15.43
C PRO A 542 -12.97 0.13 -14.17
N ALA A 543 -13.52 -0.78 -13.37
CA ALA A 543 -14.20 -0.48 -12.13
C ALA A 543 -13.23 -0.02 -11.03
N LEU A 544 -12.05 -0.66 -10.94
CA LEU A 544 -10.96 -0.27 -10.04
C LEU A 544 -10.46 1.14 -10.36
N ALA A 545 -10.30 1.46 -11.65
CA ALA A 545 -9.79 2.76 -12.10
C ALA A 545 -10.77 3.93 -11.85
N VAL A 546 -12.07 3.69 -11.90
CA VAL A 546 -13.12 4.71 -11.69
C VAL A 546 -13.39 4.94 -10.21
N ALA A 547 -13.16 3.95 -9.35
CA ALA A 547 -13.33 4.08 -7.90
C ALA A 547 -12.40 5.16 -7.31
N ASN A 548 -12.77 5.76 -6.16
CA ASN A 548 -11.87 6.65 -5.44
C ASN A 548 -10.64 5.91 -4.91
N ILE A 549 -10.82 4.62 -4.59
CA ILE A 549 -9.74 3.69 -4.23
C ILE A 549 -10.02 2.34 -4.88
N GLY A 550 -9.12 1.92 -5.77
CA GLY A 550 -9.10 0.56 -6.31
C GLY A 550 -8.25 -0.36 -5.42
N ILE A 551 -8.77 -1.51 -5.04
CA ILE A 551 -8.09 -2.51 -4.22
C ILE A 551 -8.01 -3.82 -4.98
N ALA A 552 -6.80 -4.28 -5.30
CA ALA A 552 -6.59 -5.57 -5.93
C ALA A 552 -6.24 -6.65 -4.90
N MET A 553 -6.83 -7.83 -5.07
CA MET A 553 -6.55 -9.03 -4.27
C MET A 553 -5.67 -10.00 -5.03
N GLY A 554 -4.65 -10.57 -4.35
CA GLY A 554 -3.81 -11.63 -4.89
C GLY A 554 -2.79 -11.16 -5.93
N VAL A 555 -1.57 -10.93 -5.52
CA VAL A 555 -0.46 -10.47 -6.40
C VAL A 555 -0.11 -11.50 -7.48
N ALA A 556 -0.50 -12.75 -7.31
CA ALA A 556 -0.06 -13.88 -8.13
C ALA A 556 -0.72 -13.97 -9.51
N GLY A 557 -1.65 -13.08 -9.87
CA GLY A 557 -2.50 -13.33 -11.04
C GLY A 557 -2.54 -12.29 -12.15
N SER A 558 -2.20 -11.03 -11.92
CA SER A 558 -2.41 -10.01 -12.96
C SER A 558 -1.50 -8.79 -12.80
N ASP A 559 -0.63 -8.59 -13.77
CA ASP A 559 0.17 -7.36 -13.92
C ASP A 559 -0.74 -6.12 -14.01
N VAL A 560 -1.89 -6.26 -14.65
CA VAL A 560 -2.91 -5.21 -14.80
C VAL A 560 -3.45 -4.75 -13.45
N ALA A 561 -3.67 -5.69 -12.51
CA ALA A 561 -4.14 -5.37 -11.17
C ALA A 561 -3.11 -4.54 -10.38
N LEU A 562 -1.82 -4.91 -10.47
CA LEU A 562 -0.72 -4.17 -9.84
C LEU A 562 -0.58 -2.75 -10.41
N GLU A 563 -0.83 -2.57 -11.71
CA GLU A 563 -0.75 -1.25 -12.35
C GLU A 563 -1.95 -0.37 -12.05
N THR A 564 -3.15 -0.93 -12.00
CA THR A 564 -4.41 -0.17 -11.91
C THR A 564 -4.83 0.13 -10.48
N ALA A 565 -4.61 -0.79 -9.52
CA ALA A 565 -5.09 -0.61 -8.16
C ALA A 565 -4.23 0.37 -7.34
N ASP A 566 -4.86 1.10 -6.42
CA ASP A 566 -4.23 2.05 -5.49
C ASP A 566 -3.70 1.35 -4.23
N ILE A 567 -4.35 0.24 -3.87
CA ILE A 567 -3.98 -0.62 -2.75
C ILE A 567 -3.92 -2.05 -3.27
N VAL A 568 -2.85 -2.76 -2.94
CA VAL A 568 -2.65 -4.15 -3.33
C VAL A 568 -2.53 -5.02 -2.09
N LEU A 569 -3.33 -6.09 -2.04
CA LEU A 569 -3.25 -7.11 -1.02
C LEU A 569 -2.38 -8.24 -1.54
N MET A 570 -1.21 -8.44 -0.92
CA MET A 570 -0.19 -9.37 -1.42
C MET A 570 -0.64 -10.84 -1.31
N GLY A 571 -1.41 -11.18 -0.27
CA GLY A 571 -2.01 -12.50 -0.12
C GLY A 571 -3.46 -12.51 -0.56
N ASP A 572 -3.96 -13.67 -0.95
CA ASP A 572 -5.37 -13.89 -1.27
C ASP A 572 -6.25 -13.95 0.00
N ARG A 573 -6.13 -12.89 0.85
CA ARG A 573 -6.70 -12.80 2.21
C ARG A 573 -7.62 -11.61 2.36
N LEU A 574 -8.91 -11.85 2.31
CA LEU A 574 -9.96 -10.84 2.45
C LEU A 574 -9.86 -10.02 3.78
N PRO A 575 -9.44 -10.58 4.94
CA PRO A 575 -9.28 -9.81 6.18
C PRO A 575 -8.26 -8.66 6.12
N LEU A 576 -7.36 -8.66 5.13
CA LEU A 576 -6.42 -7.57 4.95
C LEU A 576 -7.10 -6.25 4.57
N ILE A 577 -8.31 -6.29 3.99
CA ILE A 577 -9.12 -5.10 3.70
C ILE A 577 -9.50 -4.38 4.99
N ASP A 578 -10.03 -5.14 5.95
CA ASP A 578 -10.41 -4.60 7.26
C ASP A 578 -9.19 -4.04 8.01
N TYR A 579 -8.06 -4.77 7.97
CA TYR A 579 -6.79 -4.30 8.53
C TYR A 579 -6.32 -3.00 7.86
N ALA A 580 -6.31 -2.93 6.53
CA ALA A 580 -5.91 -1.75 5.76
C ALA A 580 -6.78 -0.53 6.10
N PHE A 581 -8.09 -0.72 6.21
CA PHE A 581 -9.04 0.33 6.54
C PHE A 581 -8.84 0.85 7.97
N GLN A 582 -8.67 -0.04 8.94
CA GLN A 582 -8.36 0.34 10.33
C GLN A 582 -7.01 1.06 10.44
N LEU A 583 -5.99 0.61 9.71
CA LEU A 583 -4.67 1.25 9.67
C LEU A 583 -4.77 2.67 9.11
N SER A 584 -5.48 2.86 8.01
CA SER A 584 -5.71 4.16 7.38
C SER A 584 -6.43 5.14 8.32
N ARG A 585 -7.50 4.70 8.95
CA ARG A 585 -8.25 5.49 9.94
C ARG A 585 -7.40 5.85 11.16
N LYS A 586 -6.54 4.93 11.61
CA LYS A 586 -5.64 5.20 12.72
C LYS A 586 -4.53 6.17 12.32
N ALA A 587 -3.92 6.00 11.16
CA ALA A 587 -2.90 6.92 10.65
C ALA A 587 -3.46 8.35 10.58
N ARG A 588 -4.64 8.53 10.00
CA ARG A 588 -5.32 9.82 9.96
C ARG A 588 -5.60 10.39 11.35
N ARG A 589 -6.06 9.56 12.29
CA ARG A 589 -6.29 10.00 13.68
C ARG A 589 -5.00 10.48 14.33
N VAL A 590 -3.88 9.78 14.15
CA VAL A 590 -2.57 10.16 14.65
C VAL A 590 -2.12 11.50 14.05
N VAL A 591 -2.29 11.69 12.75
CA VAL A 591 -1.99 12.97 12.08
C VAL A 591 -2.79 14.11 12.71
N TRP A 592 -4.10 13.95 12.88
CA TRP A 592 -4.93 14.98 13.52
C TRP A 592 -4.59 15.24 14.98
N GLN A 593 -4.24 14.19 15.74
CA GLN A 593 -3.73 14.36 17.11
C GLN A 593 -2.45 15.19 17.13
N ASN A 594 -1.50 14.90 16.24
CA ASN A 594 -0.24 15.62 16.13
C ASN A 594 -0.46 17.08 15.73
N ILE A 595 -1.32 17.35 14.76
CA ILE A 595 -1.69 18.71 14.33
C ILE A 595 -2.27 19.49 15.51
N THR A 596 -3.26 18.92 16.19
CA THR A 596 -3.93 19.57 17.31
C THR A 596 -2.97 19.84 18.47
N PHE A 597 -2.13 18.86 18.81
CA PHE A 597 -1.11 19.00 19.86
C PHE A 597 -0.09 20.08 19.50
N SER A 598 0.44 20.09 18.29
CA SER A 598 1.41 21.09 17.83
C SER A 598 0.85 22.51 17.89
N LEU A 599 -0.37 22.72 17.39
CA LEU A 599 -1.04 24.02 17.45
C LEU A 599 -1.31 24.48 18.90
N ALA A 600 -1.70 23.55 19.79
CA ALA A 600 -1.89 23.85 21.20
C ALA A 600 -0.58 24.27 21.88
N VAL A 601 0.52 23.57 21.63
CA VAL A 601 1.84 23.92 22.18
C VAL A 601 2.30 25.28 21.66
N ILE A 602 2.19 25.53 20.35
CA ILE A 602 2.52 26.87 19.78
C ILE A 602 1.69 27.95 20.46
N GLY A 603 0.39 27.76 20.60
CA GLY A 603 -0.49 28.74 21.28
C GLY A 603 -0.09 28.99 22.72
N VAL A 604 0.21 27.96 23.51
CA VAL A 604 0.67 28.08 24.89
C VAL A 604 2.01 28.81 24.97
N LEU A 605 2.97 28.46 24.12
CA LEU A 605 4.29 29.09 24.11
C LEU A 605 4.20 30.56 23.71
N VAL A 606 3.44 30.91 22.67
CA VAL A 606 3.22 32.30 22.25
C VAL A 606 2.58 33.12 23.37
N VAL A 607 1.54 32.59 24.04
CA VAL A 607 0.94 33.27 25.20
C VAL A 607 1.97 33.45 26.31
N SER A 608 2.82 32.44 26.57
CA SER A 608 3.85 32.51 27.63
C SER A 608 4.92 33.57 27.35
N VAL A 609 5.25 33.86 26.08
CA VAL A 609 6.17 34.95 25.72
C VAL A 609 5.64 36.31 26.24
N PHE A 610 4.33 36.54 26.13
CA PHE A 610 3.71 37.79 26.55
C PHE A 610 3.35 37.81 28.04
N ALA A 611 2.89 36.67 28.60
CA ALA A 611 2.38 36.62 29.97
C ALA A 611 3.48 36.56 31.05
N ILE A 612 4.58 35.81 30.77
CA ILE A 612 5.63 35.54 31.77
C ILE A 612 7.04 35.88 31.28
N ASN A 613 7.18 36.56 30.12
CA ASN A 613 8.47 36.83 29.48
C ASN A 613 9.33 35.56 29.35
N LEU A 614 8.78 34.55 28.68
CA LEU A 614 9.41 33.23 28.52
C LEU A 614 10.85 33.36 27.97
N PRO A 615 11.89 32.86 28.68
CA PRO A 615 13.26 32.88 28.18
C PRO A 615 13.42 31.98 26.95
N LEU A 616 14.31 32.36 26.02
CA LEU A 616 14.53 31.65 24.74
C LEU A 616 14.83 30.15 24.92
N PRO A 617 15.72 29.71 25.86
CA PRO A 617 15.99 28.29 26.03
C PRO A 617 14.75 27.44 26.36
N PHE A 618 13.85 27.96 27.22
CA PHE A 618 12.60 27.25 27.56
C PHE A 618 11.61 27.24 26.41
N GLY A 619 11.56 28.33 25.63
CA GLY A 619 10.78 28.40 24.40
C GLY A 619 11.24 27.36 23.40
N VAL A 620 12.55 27.28 23.17
CA VAL A 620 13.17 26.27 22.27
C VAL A 620 12.92 24.84 22.77
N PHE A 621 13.13 24.60 24.07
CA PHE A 621 12.89 23.26 24.64
C PHE A 621 11.43 22.81 24.50
N GLY A 622 10.48 23.72 24.75
CA GLY A 622 9.06 23.43 24.56
C GLY A 622 8.71 23.18 23.09
N HIS A 623 9.26 23.97 22.18
CA HIS A 623 9.04 23.87 20.75
C HIS A 623 9.65 22.57 20.18
N GLU A 624 10.96 22.34 20.33
CA GLU A 624 11.65 21.17 19.81
C GLU A 624 11.23 19.88 20.52
N GLY A 625 10.97 19.96 21.84
CA GLY A 625 10.41 18.85 22.60
C GLY A 625 9.06 18.40 22.04
N SER A 626 8.20 19.34 21.65
CA SER A 626 6.91 19.01 21.02
C SER A 626 7.10 18.32 19.66
N THR A 627 8.09 18.73 18.88
CA THR A 627 8.44 18.13 17.59
C THR A 627 8.87 16.67 17.77
N VAL A 628 9.73 16.39 18.73
CA VAL A 628 10.14 15.00 19.05
C VAL A 628 8.92 14.15 19.49
N ILE A 629 8.05 14.70 20.35
CA ILE A 629 6.85 13.97 20.81
C ILE A 629 5.94 13.58 19.66
N VAL A 630 5.63 14.48 18.72
CA VAL A 630 4.72 14.17 17.61
C VAL A 630 5.35 13.20 16.61
N VAL A 631 6.66 13.27 16.37
CA VAL A 631 7.37 12.29 15.53
C VAL A 631 7.32 10.91 16.18
N LEU A 632 7.61 10.81 17.47
CA LEU A 632 7.53 9.55 18.21
C LEU A 632 6.10 8.99 18.21
N ASN A 633 5.07 9.85 18.41
CA ASN A 633 3.68 9.44 18.33
C ASN A 633 3.36 8.85 16.94
N GLY A 634 3.79 9.51 15.85
CA GLY A 634 3.62 9.02 14.48
C GLY A 634 4.26 7.65 14.25
N LEU A 635 5.44 7.43 14.80
CA LEU A 635 6.18 6.17 14.65
C LEU A 635 5.62 5.04 15.51
N PHE A 636 5.46 5.26 16.82
CA PHE A 636 5.10 4.19 17.76
C PHE A 636 3.61 3.82 17.71
N ALA A 637 2.72 4.80 17.54
CA ALA A 637 1.29 4.51 17.48
C ALA A 637 0.90 3.57 16.34
N LEU A 638 1.67 3.55 15.25
CA LEU A 638 1.40 2.76 14.06
C LEU A 638 2.13 1.40 14.07
N LEU A 639 3.24 1.29 14.80
CA LEU A 639 3.97 0.03 14.96
C LEU A 639 3.26 -0.98 15.89
N ILE A 640 2.49 -0.52 16.86
CA ILE A 640 1.87 -1.36 17.91
C ILE A 640 0.58 -2.06 17.45
N LEU A 641 -0.04 -1.64 16.32
CA LEU A 641 -1.30 -2.22 15.82
C LEU A 641 -1.26 -3.73 15.50
N PRO A 642 -0.21 -4.26 14.87
CA PRO A 642 -0.21 -5.67 14.42
C PRO A 642 -0.22 -6.68 15.58
N GLU A 643 0.51 -6.42 16.65
CA GLU A 643 0.64 -7.37 17.77
C GLU A 643 -0.62 -7.46 18.63
N ILE A 644 -1.31 -6.34 18.88
CA ILE A 644 -2.51 -6.32 19.73
C ILE A 644 -3.69 -6.98 19.00
N ALA A 645 -3.83 -6.75 17.70
CA ALA A 645 -4.88 -7.39 16.89
C ALA A 645 -4.63 -8.91 16.78
N ARG A 646 -3.37 -9.33 16.65
CA ARG A 646 -2.97 -10.75 16.60
C ARG A 646 -3.22 -11.44 17.93
N ARG A 647 -2.80 -10.86 19.06
CA ARG A 647 -3.02 -11.41 20.41
C ARG A 647 -4.50 -11.44 20.82
N ARG A 648 -5.32 -10.49 20.38
CA ARG A 648 -6.78 -10.56 20.60
C ARG A 648 -7.42 -11.71 19.80
N ARG A 649 -7.01 -11.94 18.55
CA ARG A 649 -7.51 -13.06 17.74
C ARG A 649 -7.07 -14.42 18.29
N GLU A 650 -5.83 -14.56 18.73
CA GLU A 650 -5.33 -15.80 19.36
C GLU A 650 -6.07 -16.11 20.67
N ARG A 651 -6.53 -15.09 21.41
CA ARG A 651 -7.37 -15.25 22.62
C ARG A 651 -8.86 -15.51 22.34
N THR A 652 -9.33 -15.24 21.13
CA THR A 652 -10.74 -15.48 20.75
C THR A 652 -10.90 -16.81 20.02
N LEU A 653 -9.81 -17.42 19.58
CA LEU A 653 -9.74 -18.73 18.92
C LEU A 653 -9.23 -19.83 19.85
N ALA A 654 -8.74 -19.52 21.03
CA ALA A 654 -8.46 -20.41 22.16
C ALA A 654 -9.61 -20.35 23.17
#